data_9f50367cff0355d81986d1a6bd01cd37
#
_entry.id   9f50367cff0355d81986d1a6bd01cd37
#
_cell.length_a   1.000
_cell.length_b   1.000
_cell.length_c   1.000
_cell.angle_alpha   90.00
_cell.angle_beta   90.00
_cell.angle_gamma   90.00
#
_symmetry.space_group_name_H-M   'P 1'
#
loop_
_entity.id
_entity.type
_entity.pdbx_description
1 polymer ?
#
loop_
_entity_poly.entity_id
_entity_poly.type
_entity_poly.pdbx_seq_one_letter_code
_entity_poly.pdbx_strand_id
1 'polypeptide(L)'
;SSYVTNVLTDPSGKPAGVVIANRSGRQAIRCKAIIDATHNASVAGLLGAERKPFTAGSQEFCYTVVGNTKKEAPEIIAAEELSQPIKVGEKSYPVTRYTFRLPLKDDSYASLAEAEQIIRNRTWDIEQVDSSDLLWYIPKQTINSEKAYNGNLASLRKLPMQAFKSKNIANLWVLGPCAEIPRELAAKVMRPAPALFIGEMMGETVARQIKDIPVPAQATVRQLKVNASNYGQTGELLSPLRPSLQKGFVDSPAGALPVLGSYDVVVMGGGTAGASAGISAAKQGANTLVLEYLHGLGGLSTLGMIGVYWDGFRGGYTAHIDKSVLAMAPKDHPRQPKGEGRFPADWKMEWHRKELLQAGGKLWFGVMGCGALIEGSQVKGVVVATPFGRGVILSKILIDSTGSADIAIAAGAAFDYTGKKTIAVQGAGTGKWAPGDYYNNNDWLFVDDTDILDVSRAFVQAKTKLQEQYDLVKIPQTRERRRIIGDYIISVYDVINHRRYPDTISYHKSSFDTHGMIIDPLFILNPPEKRHKIYDADVPLRCLLPKGLEGILTTGLGASAHRDAMPVIRMQPCLQNQGYAVGYLSALCVKENKSPRKIDIKKVQRHLVEIGNLPQRVLTDKEFKGFSNSEMKKAIASVTDNYKGLEILLTDPERCIQLASKQIAGATMPEERVILASILCILGQGKHAPVLAEAIRQYKDWDEGWHYTGMGQFGMCLSRLDALITALGNARDTSVLPTILEKAKKLEPEDYLSHFRAITMATEAIGSREAVPVLLAMLTTPGVRGHSILSFAEARSNAVPDLNDTSTRNLALKELHLARALYLCGDQDGIGEKVLRRYADGLQGHYARYAQEILNSK
;
A
#
# COMPACT_ATOMS: atom_id res chain seq x y z
N SER A 1 -11.89 -0.71 0.94
CA SER A 1 -13.05 -0.11 0.24
C SER A 1 -13.10 -0.60 -1.19
N SER A 2 -14.33 -0.71 -1.75
CA SER A 2 -14.60 -1.01 -3.15
C SER A 2 -15.68 -0.06 -3.65
N TYR A 3 -15.51 0.51 -4.84
CA TYR A 3 -16.48 1.40 -5.47
C TYR A 3 -17.11 0.73 -6.68
N VAL A 4 -18.44 0.91 -6.88
CA VAL A 4 -19.09 0.49 -8.12
C VAL A 4 -18.71 1.47 -9.22
N THR A 5 -18.15 0.95 -10.30
CA THR A 5 -17.63 1.76 -11.42
C THR A 5 -18.42 1.60 -12.71
N ASN A 6 -19.05 0.45 -12.89
CA ASN A 6 -19.95 0.15 -14.02
C ASN A 6 -21.00 -0.86 -13.58
N VAL A 7 -21.92 -1.15 -14.48
CA VAL A 7 -22.94 -2.19 -14.33
C VAL A 7 -22.85 -3.18 -15.49
N LEU A 8 -23.31 -4.39 -15.24
CA LEU A 8 -23.48 -5.44 -16.25
C LEU A 8 -24.92 -5.49 -16.70
N THR A 9 -25.12 -5.68 -18.00
CA THR A 9 -26.43 -5.96 -18.58
C THR A 9 -26.39 -7.27 -19.37
N ASP A 10 -27.53 -7.97 -19.39
CA ASP A 10 -27.73 -9.11 -20.29
C ASP A 10 -28.00 -8.64 -21.73
N PRO A 11 -28.10 -9.54 -22.73
CA PRO A 11 -28.40 -9.16 -24.12
C PRO A 11 -29.73 -8.41 -24.32
N SER A 12 -30.68 -8.52 -23.36
CA SER A 12 -31.95 -7.79 -23.41
C SER A 12 -31.86 -6.40 -22.74
N GLY A 13 -30.70 -6.03 -22.19
CA GLY A 13 -30.46 -4.77 -21.49
C GLY A 13 -30.88 -4.79 -20.01
N LYS A 14 -31.32 -5.92 -19.46
CA LYS A 14 -31.64 -6.04 -18.02
C LYS A 14 -30.38 -6.11 -17.16
N PRO A 15 -30.47 -5.64 -15.90
CA PRO A 15 -29.36 -5.76 -14.95
C PRO A 15 -28.89 -7.21 -14.79
N ALA A 16 -27.60 -7.43 -14.94
CA ALA A 16 -26.94 -8.74 -14.79
C ALA A 16 -25.81 -8.75 -13.75
N GLY A 17 -25.52 -7.58 -13.17
CA GLY A 17 -24.48 -7.44 -12.16
C GLY A 17 -23.86 -6.04 -12.09
N VAL A 18 -22.75 -5.95 -11.36
CA VAL A 18 -21.97 -4.72 -11.18
C VAL A 18 -20.49 -4.95 -11.47
N VAL A 19 -19.78 -3.88 -11.80
CA VAL A 19 -18.31 -3.84 -11.85
C VAL A 19 -17.83 -2.97 -10.70
N ILE A 20 -16.97 -3.54 -9.87
CA ILE A 20 -16.32 -2.84 -8.78
C ILE A 20 -14.86 -2.54 -9.10
N ALA A 21 -14.32 -1.48 -8.53
CA ALA A 21 -12.90 -1.20 -8.48
C ALA A 21 -12.45 -1.09 -7.01
N ASN A 22 -11.30 -1.67 -6.74
CA ASN A 22 -10.58 -1.59 -5.47
C ASN A 22 -9.08 -1.71 -5.75
N ARG A 23 -8.24 -1.80 -4.72
CA ARG A 23 -6.79 -1.91 -4.92
C ARG A 23 -6.35 -3.23 -5.59
N SER A 24 -7.19 -4.26 -5.60
CA SER A 24 -6.97 -5.48 -6.40
C SER A 24 -7.37 -5.32 -7.87
N GLY A 25 -7.76 -4.13 -8.30
CA GLY A 25 -8.18 -3.85 -9.66
C GLY A 25 -9.69 -3.90 -9.85
N ARG A 26 -10.10 -4.05 -11.11
CA ARG A 26 -11.49 -4.01 -11.54
C ARG A 26 -12.06 -5.41 -11.70
N GLN A 27 -13.23 -5.67 -11.13
CA GLN A 27 -13.82 -7.00 -11.04
C GLN A 27 -15.31 -6.95 -11.34
N ALA A 28 -15.82 -7.95 -12.02
CA ALA A 28 -17.24 -8.12 -12.35
C ALA A 28 -17.91 -9.10 -11.37
N ILE A 29 -19.08 -8.74 -10.87
CA ILE A 29 -19.92 -9.56 -10.00
C ILE A 29 -21.27 -9.74 -10.68
N ARG A 30 -21.60 -10.96 -11.11
CA ARG A 30 -22.90 -11.29 -11.69
C ARG A 30 -23.94 -11.53 -10.59
N CYS A 31 -25.17 -11.09 -10.79
CA CYS A 31 -26.25 -11.25 -9.84
C CYS A 31 -27.62 -11.33 -10.55
N LYS A 32 -28.63 -11.85 -9.83
CA LYS A 32 -30.04 -11.92 -10.26
C LYS A 32 -30.78 -10.58 -10.11
N ALA A 33 -30.36 -9.80 -9.12
CA ALA A 33 -30.97 -8.53 -8.75
C ALA A 33 -29.93 -7.63 -8.08
N ILE A 34 -30.23 -6.34 -8.04
CA ILE A 34 -29.39 -5.31 -7.42
C ILE A 34 -30.19 -4.56 -6.38
N ILE A 35 -29.67 -4.48 -5.16
CA ILE A 35 -30.10 -3.52 -4.15
C ILE A 35 -29.03 -2.43 -4.10
N ASP A 36 -29.33 -1.27 -4.65
CA ASP A 36 -28.45 -0.12 -4.62
C ASP A 36 -28.59 0.61 -3.27
N ALA A 37 -27.62 0.35 -2.39
CA ALA A 37 -27.51 1.01 -1.09
C ALA A 37 -26.46 2.14 -1.11
N THR A 38 -26.05 2.60 -2.29
CA THR A 38 -25.13 3.74 -2.38
C THR A 38 -25.86 5.04 -2.04
N HIS A 39 -25.13 5.99 -1.43
CA HIS A 39 -25.74 7.22 -0.91
C HIS A 39 -26.49 8.02 -1.97
N ASN A 40 -25.99 8.06 -3.21
CA ASN A 40 -26.54 8.82 -4.34
C ASN A 40 -27.26 7.96 -5.38
N ALA A 41 -27.60 6.71 -5.04
CA ALA A 41 -28.14 5.75 -6.00
C ALA A 41 -27.31 5.69 -7.30
N SER A 42 -25.97 5.58 -7.13
CA SER A 42 -25.04 5.63 -8.27
C SER A 42 -25.18 4.43 -9.20
N VAL A 43 -25.52 3.24 -8.66
CA VAL A 43 -25.76 2.04 -9.47
C VAL A 43 -27.04 2.20 -10.30
N ALA A 44 -28.09 2.74 -9.70
CA ALA A 44 -29.35 3.07 -10.41
C ALA A 44 -29.09 4.09 -11.55
N GLY A 45 -28.27 5.10 -11.27
CA GLY A 45 -27.84 6.08 -12.27
C GLY A 45 -27.07 5.43 -13.44
N LEU A 46 -26.11 4.54 -13.16
CA LEU A 46 -25.35 3.79 -14.17
C LEU A 46 -26.24 2.88 -15.02
N LEU A 47 -27.33 2.35 -14.47
CA LEU A 47 -28.34 1.57 -15.18
C LEU A 47 -29.31 2.43 -16.01
N GLY A 48 -29.33 3.76 -15.81
CA GLY A 48 -30.25 4.65 -16.48
C GLY A 48 -31.66 4.65 -15.85
N ALA A 49 -31.74 4.45 -14.54
CA ALA A 49 -33.00 4.57 -13.82
C ALA A 49 -33.54 6.00 -13.93
N GLU A 50 -34.86 6.13 -14.20
CA GLU A 50 -35.53 7.43 -14.20
C GLU A 50 -35.40 8.09 -12.82
N ARG A 51 -35.02 9.36 -12.81
CA ARG A 51 -34.85 10.10 -11.56
C ARG A 51 -35.31 11.53 -11.68
N LYS A 52 -35.73 12.13 -10.58
CA LYS A 52 -35.94 13.56 -10.50
C LYS A 52 -34.61 14.27 -10.69
N PRO A 53 -34.54 15.32 -11.54
CA PRO A 53 -33.27 16.00 -11.79
C PRO A 53 -32.77 16.71 -10.53
N PHE A 54 -31.45 16.89 -10.48
CA PHE A 54 -30.84 17.73 -9.45
C PHE A 54 -31.30 19.18 -9.62
N THR A 55 -31.62 19.83 -8.50
CA THR A 55 -31.89 21.25 -8.45
C THR A 55 -30.82 21.94 -7.61
N ALA A 56 -30.01 22.80 -8.25
CA ALA A 56 -29.02 23.62 -7.56
C ALA A 56 -29.64 24.42 -6.41
N GLY A 57 -28.83 24.72 -5.41
CA GLY A 57 -29.25 25.54 -4.27
C GLY A 57 -28.87 24.94 -2.92
N SER A 58 -29.55 25.40 -1.88
CA SER A 58 -29.19 25.06 -0.49
C SER A 58 -29.34 23.58 -0.18
N GLN A 59 -28.29 22.94 0.35
CA GLN A 59 -28.25 21.57 0.84
C GLN A 59 -27.83 21.56 2.32
N GLU A 60 -28.49 20.72 3.11
CA GLU A 60 -28.12 20.52 4.51
C GLU A 60 -27.18 19.32 4.64
N PHE A 61 -26.17 19.50 5.50
CA PHE A 61 -25.15 18.48 5.84
C PHE A 61 -25.02 18.35 7.34
N CYS A 62 -24.89 17.12 7.83
CA CYS A 62 -24.50 16.86 9.20
C CYS A 62 -23.04 16.37 9.26
N TYR A 63 -22.33 16.87 10.27
CA TYR A 63 -20.95 16.49 10.55
C TYR A 63 -20.73 16.40 12.05
N THR A 64 -20.09 15.33 12.53
CA THR A 64 -19.88 15.09 13.95
C THR A 64 -18.39 15.21 14.28
N VAL A 65 -18.10 15.88 15.38
CA VAL A 65 -16.74 16.14 15.87
C VAL A 65 -16.63 15.70 17.33
N VAL A 66 -15.49 15.15 17.71
CA VAL A 66 -15.19 14.66 19.06
C VAL A 66 -14.07 15.50 19.68
N GLY A 67 -14.30 16.00 20.89
CA GLY A 67 -13.30 16.63 21.73
C GLY A 67 -13.05 18.11 21.45
N ASN A 68 -13.95 18.83 20.76
CA ASN A 68 -13.83 20.26 20.53
C ASN A 68 -14.87 21.08 21.27
N THR A 69 -14.61 22.40 21.36
CA THR A 69 -15.60 23.38 21.78
C THR A 69 -16.58 23.67 20.67
N LYS A 70 -17.84 24.00 21.06
CA LYS A 70 -18.87 24.39 20.11
C LYS A 70 -18.45 25.63 19.30
N LYS A 71 -18.56 25.53 17.97
CA LYS A 71 -18.23 26.60 17.02
C LYS A 71 -19.49 27.26 16.48
N GLU A 72 -19.36 28.51 16.12
CA GLU A 72 -20.37 29.30 15.41
C GLU A 72 -19.79 29.78 14.07
N ALA A 73 -20.60 29.73 13.03
CA ALA A 73 -20.30 30.25 11.71
C ALA A 73 -21.61 30.49 10.96
N PRO A 74 -21.65 31.39 9.96
CA PRO A 74 -22.89 31.71 9.21
C PRO A 74 -23.54 30.49 8.55
N GLU A 75 -22.74 29.49 8.18
CA GLU A 75 -23.21 28.29 7.51
C GLU A 75 -23.73 27.22 8.50
N ILE A 76 -23.46 27.38 9.80
CA ILE A 76 -23.91 26.46 10.86
C ILE A 76 -25.31 26.88 11.31
N ILE A 77 -26.31 26.02 11.00
CA ILE A 77 -27.71 26.27 11.40
C ILE A 77 -28.06 25.61 12.71
N ALA A 78 -27.29 24.59 13.12
CA ALA A 78 -27.41 23.98 14.44
C ALA A 78 -26.07 23.36 14.89
N ALA A 79 -25.78 23.45 16.18
CA ALA A 79 -24.67 22.75 16.83
C ALA A 79 -25.17 22.16 18.14
N GLU A 80 -25.29 20.84 18.19
CA GLU A 80 -25.85 20.09 19.32
C GLU A 80 -24.76 19.24 19.95
N GLU A 81 -24.51 19.45 21.24
CA GLU A 81 -23.70 18.53 22.01
C GLU A 81 -24.53 17.30 22.38
N LEU A 82 -24.03 16.11 22.04
CA LEU A 82 -24.73 14.86 22.30
C LEU A 82 -24.61 14.51 23.80
N SER A 83 -25.69 13.95 24.36
CA SER A 83 -25.77 13.62 25.79
C SER A 83 -24.78 12.54 26.24
N GLN A 84 -24.20 11.80 25.33
CA GLN A 84 -23.24 10.73 25.62
C GLN A 84 -21.86 11.12 25.08
N PRO A 85 -20.90 11.51 25.93
CA PRO A 85 -19.52 11.73 25.52
C PRO A 85 -18.84 10.39 25.23
N ILE A 86 -17.76 10.45 24.46
CA ILE A 86 -16.89 9.29 24.24
C ILE A 86 -15.91 9.18 25.41
N LYS A 87 -15.89 8.02 26.06
CA LYS A 87 -14.97 7.72 27.16
C LYS A 87 -13.87 6.77 26.70
N VAL A 88 -12.62 7.12 27.01
CA VAL A 88 -11.43 6.29 26.73
C VAL A 88 -10.56 6.30 27.97
N GLY A 89 -10.54 5.20 28.72
CA GLY A 89 -9.96 5.15 30.06
C GLY A 89 -10.63 6.18 30.99
N GLU A 90 -9.85 7.01 31.64
CA GLU A 90 -10.32 8.08 32.51
C GLU A 90 -10.72 9.37 31.76
N LYS A 91 -10.41 9.48 30.48
CA LYS A 91 -10.70 10.67 29.67
C LYS A 91 -12.11 10.61 29.10
N SER A 92 -12.78 11.77 29.09
CA SER A 92 -14.09 11.96 28.51
C SER A 92 -14.05 13.09 27.49
N TYR A 93 -14.54 12.81 26.29
CA TYR A 93 -14.52 13.75 25.16
C TYR A 93 -15.95 14.10 24.76
N PRO A 94 -16.36 15.39 24.76
CA PRO A 94 -17.66 15.81 24.27
C PRO A 94 -17.79 15.49 22.77
N VAL A 95 -19.02 15.26 22.34
CA VAL A 95 -19.34 14.98 20.94
C VAL A 95 -20.32 16.03 20.44
N THR A 96 -19.94 16.81 19.46
CA THR A 96 -20.78 17.87 18.86
C THR A 96 -21.21 17.46 17.47
N ARG A 97 -22.52 17.46 17.22
CA ARG A 97 -23.14 17.30 15.90
C ARG A 97 -23.51 18.66 15.34
N TYR A 98 -22.86 19.01 14.22
CA TYR A 98 -23.15 20.22 13.47
C TYR A 98 -24.12 19.91 12.33
N THR A 99 -25.04 20.84 12.07
CA THR A 99 -25.85 20.90 10.85
C THR A 99 -25.50 22.16 10.09
N PHE A 100 -25.04 21.98 8.87
CA PHE A 100 -24.65 23.04 7.95
C PHE A 100 -25.70 23.24 6.87
N ARG A 101 -25.80 24.46 6.34
CA ARG A 101 -26.56 24.77 5.14
C ARG A 101 -25.64 25.45 4.14
N LEU A 102 -25.29 24.74 3.06
CA LEU A 102 -24.36 25.19 2.02
C LEU A 102 -25.02 25.14 0.65
N PRO A 103 -24.70 26.08 -0.27
CA PRO A 103 -25.11 25.98 -1.65
C PRO A 103 -24.35 24.88 -2.38
N LEU A 104 -25.05 23.99 -3.10
CA LEU A 104 -24.47 23.09 -4.08
C LEU A 104 -24.74 23.57 -5.49
N LYS A 105 -23.70 23.72 -6.31
CA LYS A 105 -23.78 24.19 -7.69
C LYS A 105 -24.38 23.11 -8.61
N ASP A 106 -23.95 21.88 -8.39
CA ASP A 106 -24.32 20.71 -9.17
C ASP A 106 -24.22 19.43 -8.31
N ASP A 107 -24.56 18.29 -8.88
CA ASP A 107 -24.48 16.97 -8.23
C ASP A 107 -23.14 16.26 -8.46
N SER A 108 -22.09 17.02 -8.83
CA SER A 108 -20.75 16.46 -9.02
C SER A 108 -20.04 16.15 -7.70
N TYR A 109 -19.11 15.20 -7.75
CA TYR A 109 -18.25 14.92 -6.62
C TYR A 109 -17.38 16.12 -6.23
N ALA A 110 -16.99 16.94 -7.20
CA ALA A 110 -16.23 18.16 -6.97
C ALA A 110 -16.97 19.15 -6.06
N SER A 111 -18.27 19.38 -6.31
CA SER A 111 -19.11 20.26 -5.47
C SER A 111 -19.27 19.71 -4.05
N LEU A 112 -19.40 18.40 -3.88
CA LEU A 112 -19.46 17.76 -2.57
C LEU A 112 -18.12 17.88 -1.83
N ALA A 113 -17.00 17.65 -2.51
CA ALA A 113 -15.68 17.78 -1.93
C ALA A 113 -15.37 19.22 -1.48
N GLU A 114 -15.82 20.22 -2.24
CA GLU A 114 -15.71 21.64 -1.84
C GLU A 114 -16.51 21.91 -0.55
N ALA A 115 -17.74 21.43 -0.48
CA ALA A 115 -18.59 21.55 0.72
C ALA A 115 -17.93 20.87 1.93
N GLU A 116 -17.33 19.69 1.75
CA GLU A 116 -16.61 18.98 2.80
C GLU A 116 -15.44 19.83 3.37
N GLN A 117 -14.65 20.47 2.50
CA GLN A 117 -13.53 21.29 2.97
C GLN A 117 -14.02 22.55 3.72
N ILE A 118 -15.13 23.14 3.31
CA ILE A 118 -15.76 24.26 4.03
C ILE A 118 -16.18 23.80 5.44
N ILE A 119 -16.88 22.68 5.55
CA ILE A 119 -17.37 22.14 6.81
C ILE A 119 -16.22 21.84 7.77
N ARG A 120 -15.18 21.16 7.29
CA ARG A 120 -13.98 20.85 8.08
C ARG A 120 -13.25 22.13 8.54
N ASN A 121 -13.21 23.18 7.72
CA ASN A 121 -12.62 24.47 8.11
C ASN A 121 -13.43 25.15 9.23
N ARG A 122 -14.75 25.05 9.22
CA ARG A 122 -15.63 25.70 10.20
C ARG A 122 -15.71 24.99 11.54
N THR A 123 -15.45 23.68 11.54
CA THR A 123 -15.60 22.85 12.76
C THR A 123 -14.28 22.58 13.47
N TRP A 124 -13.13 22.66 12.76
CA TRP A 124 -11.86 22.26 13.34
C TRP A 124 -11.45 23.15 14.55
N ASP A 125 -10.98 22.48 15.57
CA ASP A 125 -10.40 23.07 16.76
C ASP A 125 -9.17 22.26 17.22
N ILE A 126 -8.27 22.89 17.97
CA ILE A 126 -7.06 22.23 18.48
C ILE A 126 -7.37 21.10 19.47
N GLU A 127 -8.51 21.14 20.13
CA GLU A 127 -9.00 20.11 21.03
C GLU A 127 -9.73 18.97 20.30
N GLN A 128 -9.95 19.09 19.00
CA GLN A 128 -10.54 18.03 18.21
C GLN A 128 -9.60 16.82 18.20
N VAL A 129 -10.12 15.65 18.53
CA VAL A 129 -9.37 14.38 18.56
C VAL A 129 -9.90 13.38 17.54
N ASP A 130 -11.15 13.54 17.07
CA ASP A 130 -11.76 12.72 16.02
C ASP A 130 -12.88 13.47 15.32
N SER A 131 -13.35 12.95 14.19
CA SER A 131 -14.51 13.46 13.46
C SER A 131 -15.08 12.41 12.51
N SER A 132 -16.30 12.64 12.00
CA SER A 132 -16.87 11.83 10.92
C SER A 132 -15.94 11.82 9.71
N ASP A 133 -15.70 10.65 9.12
CA ASP A 133 -15.01 10.55 7.84
C ASP A 133 -15.86 11.18 6.72
N LEU A 134 -17.17 10.88 6.67
CA LEU A 134 -18.09 11.28 5.61
C LEU A 134 -19.07 12.33 6.09
N LEU A 135 -19.48 13.20 5.18
CA LEU A 135 -20.66 14.05 5.37
C LEU A 135 -21.94 13.22 5.28
N TRP A 136 -22.83 13.42 6.24
CA TRP A 136 -24.17 12.86 6.15
C TRP A 136 -25.14 13.91 5.62
N TYR A 137 -25.90 13.57 4.59
CA TYR A 137 -26.91 14.46 3.98
C TYR A 137 -28.00 13.64 3.28
N ILE A 138 -29.13 14.25 2.97
CA ILE A 138 -30.19 13.65 2.18
C ILE A 138 -30.21 14.30 0.80
N PRO A 139 -29.83 13.58 -0.27
CA PRO A 139 -29.88 14.11 -1.63
C PRO A 139 -31.29 14.58 -2.00
N LYS A 140 -31.38 15.66 -2.77
CA LYS A 140 -32.67 16.16 -3.28
C LYS A 140 -33.23 15.26 -4.37
N GLN A 141 -32.36 14.61 -5.14
CA GLN A 141 -32.75 13.68 -6.20
C GLN A 141 -33.39 12.43 -5.61
N THR A 142 -34.39 11.90 -6.30
CA THR A 142 -34.95 10.58 -6.01
C THR A 142 -35.04 9.76 -7.28
N ILE A 143 -34.90 8.46 -7.16
CA ILE A 143 -35.13 7.49 -8.23
C ILE A 143 -36.66 7.28 -8.32
N ASN A 144 -37.25 7.42 -9.51
CA ASN A 144 -38.66 7.14 -9.72
C ASN A 144 -38.93 5.66 -9.42
N SER A 145 -39.90 5.41 -8.55
CA SER A 145 -40.28 4.07 -8.10
C SER A 145 -41.55 3.55 -8.74
N GLU A 146 -41.87 2.28 -8.62
CA GLU A 146 -43.12 1.68 -9.07
C GLU A 146 -44.33 2.36 -8.38
N LYS A 147 -44.18 2.78 -7.12
CA LYS A 147 -45.22 3.46 -6.35
C LYS A 147 -44.57 4.37 -5.29
N ALA A 148 -44.54 5.67 -5.59
CA ALA A 148 -44.07 6.69 -4.66
C ALA A 148 -44.84 6.64 -3.33
N TYR A 149 -44.14 6.82 -2.22
CA TYR A 149 -44.77 6.95 -0.91
C TYR A 149 -44.75 8.41 -0.43
N ASN A 150 -45.93 8.98 -0.20
CA ASN A 150 -46.07 10.38 0.21
C ASN A 150 -46.70 10.56 1.59
N GLY A 151 -46.88 9.46 2.34
CA GLY A 151 -47.58 9.51 3.60
C GLY A 151 -46.64 9.73 4.82
N ASN A 152 -47.27 10.06 5.94
CA ASN A 152 -46.65 10.07 7.26
C ASN A 152 -46.60 8.64 7.81
N LEU A 153 -45.43 8.18 8.26
CA LEU A 153 -45.25 6.79 8.68
C LEU A 153 -45.51 6.64 10.17
N ALA A 154 -46.56 5.87 10.54
CA ALA A 154 -46.80 5.46 11.91
C ALA A 154 -45.92 4.30 12.35
N SER A 155 -45.42 3.49 11.41
CA SER A 155 -44.57 2.33 11.68
C SER A 155 -43.75 1.95 10.44
N LEU A 156 -42.45 1.66 10.63
CA LEU A 156 -41.53 1.23 9.55
C LEU A 156 -42.04 -0.04 8.85
N ARG A 157 -42.73 -0.94 9.56
CA ARG A 157 -43.32 -2.18 9.00
C ARG A 157 -44.37 -1.93 7.92
N LYS A 158 -44.98 -0.74 7.90
CA LYS A 158 -45.99 -0.35 6.94
C LYS A 158 -45.44 0.38 5.70
N LEU A 159 -44.11 0.57 5.61
CA LEU A 159 -43.47 1.22 4.48
C LEU A 159 -43.54 0.30 3.24
N PRO A 160 -44.18 0.73 2.14
CA PRO A 160 -44.35 -0.17 1.00
C PRO A 160 -43.02 -0.34 0.25
N MET A 161 -42.60 -1.58 0.05
CA MET A 161 -41.32 -1.89 -0.64
C MET A 161 -41.31 -1.43 -2.11
N GLN A 162 -42.46 -1.20 -2.72
CA GLN A 162 -42.61 -0.62 -4.05
C GLN A 162 -42.06 0.82 -4.18
N ALA A 163 -41.96 1.54 -3.06
CA ALA A 163 -41.34 2.88 -3.04
C ALA A 163 -39.81 2.84 -3.22
N PHE A 164 -39.20 1.66 -3.08
CA PHE A 164 -37.78 1.42 -3.28
C PHE A 164 -37.49 0.73 -4.60
N LYS A 165 -38.47 0.15 -5.30
CA LYS A 165 -38.30 -0.57 -6.54
C LYS A 165 -38.32 0.38 -7.74
N SER A 166 -37.30 0.33 -8.58
CA SER A 166 -37.19 1.20 -9.76
C SER A 166 -38.39 0.99 -10.71
N LYS A 167 -38.94 2.10 -11.23
CA LYS A 167 -40.07 2.09 -12.15
C LYS A 167 -39.71 1.49 -13.51
N ASN A 168 -38.53 1.82 -14.05
CA ASN A 168 -38.16 1.49 -15.43
C ASN A 168 -37.04 0.46 -15.53
N ILE A 169 -36.41 0.04 -14.42
CA ILE A 169 -35.32 -0.94 -14.40
C ILE A 169 -35.77 -2.17 -13.63
N ALA A 170 -35.86 -3.29 -14.32
CA ALA A 170 -36.24 -4.58 -13.72
C ALA A 170 -35.18 -5.02 -12.69
N ASN A 171 -35.62 -5.69 -11.62
CA ASN A 171 -34.77 -6.27 -10.59
C ASN A 171 -33.77 -5.28 -9.95
N LEU A 172 -34.16 -4.00 -9.87
CA LEU A 172 -33.41 -2.96 -9.18
C LEU A 172 -34.23 -2.34 -8.06
N TRP A 173 -33.64 -2.32 -6.86
CA TRP A 173 -34.17 -1.62 -5.67
C TRP A 173 -33.15 -0.59 -5.19
N VAL A 174 -33.64 0.53 -4.64
CA VAL A 174 -32.81 1.62 -4.10
C VAL A 174 -33.03 1.70 -2.59
N LEU A 175 -32.14 1.07 -1.83
CA LEU A 175 -32.13 1.12 -0.35
C LEU A 175 -31.25 2.28 0.10
N GLY A 176 -31.78 3.51 0.03
CA GLY A 176 -30.95 4.66 0.34
C GLY A 176 -31.77 5.95 0.41
N PRO A 177 -31.09 7.07 0.68
CA PRO A 177 -31.74 8.38 0.77
C PRO A 177 -32.34 8.84 -0.56
N CYS A 178 -31.99 8.22 -1.69
CA CYS A 178 -32.58 8.48 -3.00
C CYS A 178 -33.85 7.69 -3.31
N ALA A 179 -34.40 6.90 -2.38
CA ALA A 179 -35.70 6.24 -2.53
C ALA A 179 -36.81 7.30 -2.68
N GLU A 180 -37.92 6.96 -3.40
CA GLU A 180 -39.03 7.88 -3.63
C GLU A 180 -39.99 7.97 -2.44
N ILE A 181 -39.50 8.53 -1.36
CA ILE A 181 -40.19 8.79 -0.08
C ILE A 181 -39.97 10.24 0.34
N PRO A 182 -40.81 10.80 1.25
CA PRO A 182 -40.60 12.16 1.78
C PRO A 182 -39.18 12.36 2.34
N ARG A 183 -38.53 13.48 2.11
CA ARG A 183 -37.14 13.76 2.52
C ARG A 183 -36.93 13.66 4.05
N GLU A 184 -37.94 14.11 4.84
CA GLU A 184 -37.91 13.94 6.31
C GLU A 184 -37.97 12.48 6.72
N LEU A 185 -38.74 11.66 6.00
CA LEU A 185 -38.79 10.23 6.24
C LEU A 185 -37.45 9.57 5.83
N ALA A 186 -36.87 9.96 4.69
CA ALA A 186 -35.54 9.51 4.26
C ALA A 186 -34.49 9.76 5.35
N ALA A 187 -34.50 10.95 5.96
CA ALA A 187 -33.59 11.27 7.07
C ALA A 187 -33.79 10.38 8.32
N LYS A 188 -35.01 9.94 8.57
CA LYS A 188 -35.31 9.00 9.67
C LYS A 188 -34.87 7.57 9.34
N VAL A 189 -35.21 7.08 8.15
CA VAL A 189 -34.93 5.69 7.75
C VAL A 189 -33.45 5.42 7.48
N MET A 190 -32.65 6.45 7.20
CA MET A 190 -31.21 6.35 7.03
C MET A 190 -30.39 6.31 8.33
N ARG A 191 -31.03 6.41 9.48
CA ARG A 191 -30.36 6.17 10.75
C ARG A 191 -30.08 4.68 10.92
N PRO A 192 -29.01 4.28 11.64
CA PRO A 192 -28.54 2.88 11.66
C PRO A 192 -29.63 1.84 11.98
N ALA A 193 -30.35 2.00 13.09
CA ALA A 193 -31.36 1.01 13.47
C ALA A 193 -32.55 0.92 12.51
N PRO A 194 -33.19 2.01 12.05
CA PRO A 194 -34.18 1.98 10.98
C PRO A 194 -33.64 1.40 9.66
N ALA A 195 -32.41 1.74 9.26
CA ALA A 195 -31.81 1.26 8.03
C ALA A 195 -31.60 -0.25 8.05
N LEU A 196 -31.14 -0.82 9.17
CA LEU A 196 -30.99 -2.26 9.36
C LEU A 196 -32.35 -2.97 9.22
N PHE A 197 -33.39 -2.47 9.88
CA PHE A 197 -34.73 -3.04 9.81
C PHE A 197 -35.34 -3.04 8.40
N ILE A 198 -35.20 -1.90 7.67
CA ILE A 198 -35.69 -1.81 6.29
C ILE A 198 -34.85 -2.68 5.37
N GLY A 199 -33.54 -2.78 5.62
CA GLY A 199 -32.64 -3.67 4.88
C GLY A 199 -33.05 -5.13 5.00
N GLU A 200 -33.42 -5.60 6.19
CA GLU A 200 -33.95 -6.93 6.44
C GLU A 200 -35.23 -7.19 5.64
N MET A 201 -36.22 -6.30 5.78
CA MET A 201 -37.50 -6.38 5.05
C MET A 201 -37.30 -6.40 3.52
N MET A 202 -36.39 -5.57 3.03
CA MET A 202 -36.08 -5.53 1.60
C MET A 202 -35.38 -6.81 1.16
N GLY A 203 -34.39 -7.28 1.91
CA GLY A 203 -33.68 -8.52 1.64
C GLY A 203 -34.64 -9.72 1.50
N GLU A 204 -35.57 -9.88 2.45
CA GLU A 204 -36.60 -10.92 2.38
C GLU A 204 -37.53 -10.75 1.17
N THR A 205 -37.94 -9.50 0.88
CA THR A 205 -38.83 -9.22 -0.25
C THR A 205 -38.16 -9.54 -1.56
N VAL A 206 -36.92 -9.09 -1.74
CA VAL A 206 -36.13 -9.33 -2.96
C VAL A 206 -35.84 -10.81 -3.11
N ALA A 207 -35.40 -11.51 -2.05
CA ALA A 207 -35.11 -12.94 -2.09
C ALA A 207 -36.32 -13.77 -2.58
N ARG A 208 -37.51 -13.45 -2.09
CA ARG A 208 -38.77 -14.10 -2.54
C ARG A 208 -39.05 -13.84 -4.03
N GLN A 209 -38.85 -12.59 -4.51
CA GLN A 209 -39.15 -12.21 -5.89
C GLN A 209 -38.16 -12.82 -6.90
N ILE A 210 -36.90 -13.06 -6.50
CA ILE A 210 -35.87 -13.57 -7.42
C ILE A 210 -35.62 -15.07 -7.27
N LYS A 211 -36.40 -15.80 -6.46
CA LYS A 211 -36.18 -17.20 -6.15
C LYS A 211 -36.01 -18.06 -7.42
N ASP A 212 -36.94 -17.88 -8.37
CA ASP A 212 -37.00 -18.66 -9.60
C ASP A 212 -36.31 -17.98 -10.80
N ILE A 213 -35.66 -16.81 -10.59
CA ILE A 213 -34.90 -16.13 -11.62
C ILE A 213 -33.48 -16.74 -11.66
N PRO A 214 -33.02 -17.24 -12.83
CA PRO A 214 -31.64 -17.71 -12.96
C PRO A 214 -30.63 -16.54 -12.93
N VAL A 215 -29.39 -16.82 -12.54
CA VAL A 215 -28.30 -15.87 -12.76
C VAL A 215 -28.10 -15.73 -14.28
N PRO A 216 -28.04 -14.53 -14.84
CA PRO A 216 -27.86 -14.33 -16.28
C PRO A 216 -26.66 -15.10 -16.81
N ALA A 217 -26.86 -15.94 -17.84
CA ALA A 217 -25.79 -16.73 -18.44
C ALA A 217 -24.78 -15.86 -19.18
N GLN A 218 -25.26 -14.78 -19.82
CA GLN A 218 -24.45 -13.79 -20.53
C GLN A 218 -24.56 -12.43 -19.85
N ALA A 219 -23.45 -11.74 -19.78
CA ALA A 219 -23.38 -10.39 -19.21
C ALA A 219 -22.25 -9.62 -19.88
N THR A 220 -22.50 -8.34 -20.15
CA THR A 220 -21.54 -7.42 -20.78
C THR A 220 -21.51 -6.12 -19.98
N VAL A 221 -20.33 -5.49 -19.89
CA VAL A 221 -20.21 -4.18 -19.25
C VAL A 221 -20.97 -3.15 -20.07
N ARG A 222 -21.93 -2.48 -19.43
CA ARG A 222 -22.65 -1.37 -20.07
C ARG A 222 -21.74 -0.16 -20.22
N GLN A 223 -21.53 0.28 -21.44
CA GLN A 223 -20.70 1.43 -21.77
C GLN A 223 -21.54 2.68 -22.08
N LEU A 224 -20.99 3.82 -21.71
CA LEU A 224 -21.57 5.11 -22.10
C LEU A 224 -21.26 5.35 -23.59
N LYS A 225 -22.30 5.44 -24.40
CA LYS A 225 -22.21 5.74 -25.83
C LYS A 225 -22.43 7.23 -26.05
N VAL A 226 -21.35 7.99 -26.10
CA VAL A 226 -21.36 9.43 -26.40
C VAL A 226 -20.23 9.75 -27.37
N ASN A 227 -20.38 10.83 -28.12
CA ASN A 227 -19.26 11.39 -28.88
C ASN A 227 -18.24 11.94 -27.87
N ALA A 228 -17.09 11.31 -27.79
CA ALA A 228 -16.04 11.66 -26.86
C ALA A 228 -14.85 12.29 -27.59
N SER A 229 -14.23 13.29 -26.96
CA SER A 229 -12.91 13.76 -27.36
C SER A 229 -11.89 12.66 -27.07
N ASN A 230 -10.98 12.40 -28.01
CA ASN A 230 -9.93 11.40 -27.81
C ASN A 230 -8.75 12.02 -27.05
N TYR A 231 -8.68 11.76 -25.75
CA TYR A 231 -7.56 12.14 -24.90
C TYR A 231 -6.56 11.00 -24.67
N GLY A 232 -6.81 9.81 -25.23
CA GLY A 232 -6.00 8.62 -25.04
C GLY A 232 -6.79 7.38 -24.66
N GLN A 233 -6.11 6.35 -24.22
CA GLN A 233 -6.65 5.07 -23.77
C GLN A 233 -6.48 4.89 -22.26
N THR A 234 -7.36 4.11 -21.65
CA THR A 234 -7.25 3.80 -20.21
C THR A 234 -6.42 2.53 -20.01
N GLY A 235 -5.36 2.63 -19.20
CA GLY A 235 -4.71 1.49 -18.57
C GLY A 235 -5.30 1.25 -17.19
N GLU A 236 -5.56 0.00 -16.82
CA GLU A 236 -6.15 -0.35 -15.53
C GLU A 236 -5.34 -1.45 -14.83
N LEU A 237 -5.35 -1.44 -13.50
CA LEU A 237 -4.82 -2.55 -12.73
C LEU A 237 -5.80 -3.72 -12.82
N LEU A 238 -5.29 -4.87 -13.28
CA LEU A 238 -6.01 -6.12 -13.32
C LEU A 238 -5.20 -7.14 -12.53
N SER A 239 -5.20 -7.02 -11.21
CA SER A 239 -4.56 -8.01 -10.37
C SER A 239 -5.35 -9.31 -10.40
N PRO A 240 -4.69 -10.47 -10.57
CA PRO A 240 -5.38 -11.74 -10.54
C PRO A 240 -6.04 -11.97 -9.19
N LEU A 241 -7.29 -12.38 -9.23
CA LEU A 241 -7.99 -12.88 -8.06
C LEU A 241 -7.41 -14.23 -7.62
N ARG A 242 -7.76 -14.65 -6.41
CA ARG A 242 -7.53 -16.04 -5.99
C ARG A 242 -8.08 -17.00 -7.04
N PRO A 243 -7.38 -18.09 -7.39
CA PRO A 243 -7.84 -19.04 -8.41
C PRO A 243 -9.25 -19.55 -8.17
N SER A 244 -9.61 -19.81 -6.91
CA SER A 244 -10.96 -20.23 -6.51
C SER A 244 -12.05 -19.20 -6.77
N LEU A 245 -11.72 -17.91 -6.86
CA LEU A 245 -12.64 -16.80 -7.10
C LEU A 245 -12.75 -16.43 -8.57
N GLN A 246 -11.78 -16.81 -9.40
CA GLN A 246 -11.77 -16.51 -10.83
C GLN A 246 -12.68 -17.49 -11.58
N LYS A 247 -13.92 -17.07 -11.86
CA LYS A 247 -14.94 -17.90 -12.54
C LYS A 247 -15.09 -17.61 -14.05
N GLY A 248 -14.18 -16.83 -14.63
CA GLY A 248 -14.20 -16.45 -16.03
C GLY A 248 -14.16 -14.94 -16.24
N PHE A 249 -14.48 -14.52 -17.45
CA PHE A 249 -14.41 -13.11 -17.87
C PHE A 249 -15.74 -12.65 -18.45
N VAL A 250 -16.00 -11.35 -18.39
CA VAL A 250 -17.12 -10.71 -19.09
C VAL A 250 -16.58 -9.70 -20.09
N ASP A 251 -17.28 -9.52 -21.21
CA ASP A 251 -16.90 -8.52 -22.20
C ASP A 251 -17.00 -7.11 -21.65
N SER A 252 -15.97 -6.32 -21.92
CA SER A 252 -15.91 -4.90 -21.60
C SER A 252 -15.63 -4.11 -22.89
N PRO A 253 -16.65 -3.82 -23.71
CA PRO A 253 -16.46 -3.12 -24.97
C PRO A 253 -15.92 -1.71 -24.76
N ALA A 254 -15.34 -1.13 -25.80
CA ALA A 254 -14.87 0.26 -25.77
C ALA A 254 -16.02 1.23 -25.47
N GLY A 255 -15.73 2.27 -24.70
CA GLY A 255 -16.68 3.29 -24.32
C GLY A 255 -16.00 4.55 -23.80
N ALA A 256 -16.77 5.57 -23.48
CA ALA A 256 -16.26 6.83 -22.95
C ALA A 256 -16.33 6.87 -21.43
N LEU A 257 -15.41 7.64 -20.82
CA LEU A 257 -15.43 8.00 -19.41
C LEU A 257 -15.68 9.51 -19.27
N PRO A 258 -16.47 9.95 -18.28
CA PRO A 258 -16.63 11.37 -18.02
C PRO A 258 -15.30 11.97 -17.54
N VAL A 259 -14.99 13.19 -18.03
CA VAL A 259 -13.90 14.00 -17.50
C VAL A 259 -14.43 14.76 -16.30
N LEU A 260 -13.85 14.48 -15.12
CA LEU A 260 -14.28 15.09 -13.84
C LEU A 260 -13.55 16.40 -13.54
N GLY A 261 -12.46 16.68 -14.24
CA GLY A 261 -11.68 17.90 -14.08
C GLY A 261 -10.40 17.88 -14.89
N SER A 262 -9.74 19.05 -14.98
CA SER A 262 -8.44 19.22 -15.63
C SER A 262 -7.56 20.15 -14.79
N TYR A 263 -6.34 19.70 -14.51
CA TYR A 263 -5.39 20.37 -13.63
C TYR A 263 -3.99 20.39 -14.23
N ASP A 264 -3.14 21.28 -13.75
CA ASP A 264 -1.73 21.29 -14.11
C ASP A 264 -1.00 20.12 -13.46
N VAL A 265 -1.20 19.96 -12.13
CA VAL A 265 -0.60 18.88 -11.35
C VAL A 265 -1.70 18.11 -10.61
N VAL A 266 -1.73 16.80 -10.78
CA VAL A 266 -2.58 15.91 -10.00
C VAL A 266 -1.69 15.01 -9.14
N VAL A 267 -1.97 14.96 -7.83
CA VAL A 267 -1.31 14.06 -6.89
C VAL A 267 -2.30 12.97 -6.51
N MET A 268 -2.04 11.73 -6.88
CA MET A 268 -2.82 10.57 -6.45
C MET A 268 -2.19 9.94 -5.22
N GLY A 269 -2.86 10.03 -4.09
CA GLY A 269 -2.42 9.66 -2.76
C GLY A 269 -1.87 10.84 -1.96
N GLY A 270 -2.61 11.30 -0.97
CA GLY A 270 -2.25 12.39 -0.05
C GLY A 270 -1.42 11.92 1.17
N GLY A 271 -0.64 10.83 1.00
CA GLY A 271 0.20 10.26 2.05
C GLY A 271 1.40 11.13 2.44
N THR A 272 2.42 10.53 3.06
CA THR A 272 3.59 11.23 3.62
C THR A 272 4.30 12.11 2.58
N ALA A 273 4.54 11.60 1.38
CA ALA A 273 5.16 12.37 0.29
C ALA A 273 4.11 13.21 -0.46
N GLY A 274 2.92 12.64 -0.74
CA GLY A 274 1.93 13.26 -1.60
C GLY A 274 1.32 14.54 -1.04
N ALA A 275 1.08 14.60 0.27
CA ALA A 275 0.62 15.85 0.92
C ALA A 275 1.63 16.98 0.70
N SER A 276 2.92 16.70 0.92
CA SER A 276 3.99 17.67 0.69
C SER A 276 4.14 18.06 -0.79
N ALA A 277 3.93 17.10 -1.70
CA ALA A 277 4.00 17.34 -3.15
C ALA A 277 2.87 18.28 -3.61
N GLY A 278 1.64 18.00 -3.17
CA GLY A 278 0.49 18.86 -3.49
C GLY A 278 0.66 20.29 -2.97
N ILE A 279 1.08 20.43 -1.71
CA ILE A 279 1.34 21.75 -1.09
C ILE A 279 2.42 22.50 -1.88
N SER A 280 3.52 21.83 -2.20
CA SER A 280 4.62 22.44 -2.93
C SER A 280 4.22 22.90 -4.32
N ALA A 281 3.51 22.04 -5.08
CA ALA A 281 3.03 22.40 -6.42
C ALA A 281 2.07 23.59 -6.39
N ALA A 282 1.12 23.59 -5.47
CA ALA A 282 0.17 24.70 -5.29
C ALA A 282 0.86 26.02 -4.90
N LYS A 283 1.83 25.97 -3.99
CA LYS A 283 2.64 27.15 -3.60
C LYS A 283 3.40 27.77 -4.76
N GLN A 284 3.75 26.99 -5.79
CA GLN A 284 4.38 27.49 -7.02
C GLN A 284 3.36 28.01 -8.05
N GLY A 285 2.08 28.07 -7.71
CA GLY A 285 1.00 28.61 -8.56
C GLY A 285 0.45 27.62 -9.58
N ALA A 286 0.80 26.35 -9.54
CA ALA A 286 0.19 25.33 -10.38
C ALA A 286 -1.25 25.04 -9.93
N ASN A 287 -2.22 24.94 -10.88
CA ASN A 287 -3.56 24.45 -10.58
C ASN A 287 -3.48 22.99 -10.15
N THR A 288 -3.51 22.75 -8.85
CA THR A 288 -3.17 21.47 -8.23
C THR A 288 -4.39 20.80 -7.59
N LEU A 289 -4.57 19.49 -7.84
CA LEU A 289 -5.54 18.65 -7.15
C LEU A 289 -4.81 17.50 -6.42
N VAL A 290 -5.12 17.34 -5.15
CA VAL A 290 -4.72 16.15 -4.36
C VAL A 290 -5.94 15.25 -4.19
N LEU A 291 -5.76 13.97 -4.50
CA LEU A 291 -6.77 12.92 -4.39
C LEU A 291 -6.32 11.93 -3.32
N GLU A 292 -7.17 11.66 -2.34
CA GLU A 292 -6.88 10.72 -1.27
C GLU A 292 -8.09 9.80 -1.03
N TYR A 293 -7.85 8.48 -0.92
CA TYR A 293 -8.94 7.52 -0.75
C TYR A 293 -9.48 7.45 0.69
N LEU A 294 -8.71 7.90 1.66
CA LEU A 294 -9.13 8.10 3.04
C LEU A 294 -9.52 9.56 3.30
N HIS A 295 -9.86 9.89 4.53
CA HIS A 295 -10.35 11.23 4.91
C HIS A 295 -9.33 12.01 5.75
N GLY A 296 -8.04 11.94 5.38
CA GLY A 296 -6.96 12.66 6.05
C GLY A 296 -5.67 12.64 5.24
N LEU A 297 -4.83 13.66 5.41
CA LEU A 297 -3.53 13.78 4.75
C LEU A 297 -2.38 13.34 5.67
N GLY A 298 -1.21 13.01 5.08
CA GLY A 298 0.00 12.63 5.80
C GLY A 298 0.23 11.13 5.89
N GLY A 299 -0.76 10.31 5.56
CA GLY A 299 -0.65 8.85 5.42
C GLY A 299 -0.19 8.16 6.69
N LEU A 300 0.95 7.45 6.63
CA LEU A 300 1.45 6.64 7.74
C LEU A 300 1.76 7.48 9.00
N SER A 301 2.18 8.74 8.81
CA SER A 301 2.48 9.65 9.93
C SER A 301 1.25 10.13 10.69
N THR A 302 0.07 10.00 10.10
CA THR A 302 -1.21 10.48 10.63
C THR A 302 -2.21 9.34 10.77
N LEU A 303 -2.87 8.92 9.70
CA LEU A 303 -3.86 7.83 9.69
C LEU A 303 -3.27 6.45 10.05
N GLY A 304 -1.96 6.25 9.86
CA GLY A 304 -1.22 5.05 10.28
C GLY A 304 -0.67 5.11 11.70
N MET A 305 -0.86 6.23 12.42
CA MET A 305 -0.46 6.43 13.83
C MET A 305 1.03 6.23 14.13
N ILE A 306 1.92 6.59 13.17
CA ILE A 306 3.36 6.63 13.40
C ILE A 306 3.79 8.09 13.62
N GLY A 307 3.34 8.69 14.71
CA GLY A 307 3.57 10.08 15.07
C GLY A 307 4.95 10.36 15.71
N VAL A 308 5.95 9.54 15.40
CA VAL A 308 7.34 9.68 15.87
C VAL A 308 8.29 9.41 14.70
N TYR A 309 9.28 10.26 14.53
CA TYR A 309 10.41 9.97 13.64
C TYR A 309 11.50 9.24 14.40
N TRP A 310 11.75 7.99 14.03
CA TRP A 310 12.87 7.22 14.59
C TRP A 310 14.21 7.61 13.93
N ASP A 311 14.19 7.66 12.60
CA ASP A 311 15.32 8.06 11.76
C ASP A 311 14.85 9.10 10.73
N GLY A 312 15.74 9.59 9.88
CA GLY A 312 15.45 10.49 8.78
C GLY A 312 16.14 11.84 8.89
N PHE A 313 16.33 12.48 7.76
CA PHE A 313 16.83 13.83 7.67
C PHE A 313 15.71 14.84 7.97
N ARG A 314 15.80 15.52 9.12
CA ARG A 314 14.76 16.41 9.65
C ARG A 314 14.97 17.89 9.27
N GLY A 315 15.90 18.18 8.36
CA GLY A 315 16.12 19.53 7.82
C GLY A 315 15.10 19.91 6.74
N GLY A 316 15.24 21.11 6.21
CA GLY A 316 14.48 21.59 5.07
C GLY A 316 12.98 21.69 5.34
N TYR A 317 12.16 21.22 4.40
CA TYR A 317 10.71 21.32 4.49
C TYR A 317 10.13 20.53 5.68
N THR A 318 10.77 19.41 6.05
CA THR A 318 10.35 18.66 7.25
C THR A 318 10.49 19.51 8.52
N ALA A 319 11.57 20.27 8.67
CA ALA A 319 11.73 21.19 9.81
C ALA A 319 10.64 22.26 9.83
N HIS A 320 10.23 22.74 8.65
CA HIS A 320 9.11 23.68 8.54
C HIS A 320 7.79 23.01 8.97
N ILE A 321 7.49 21.78 8.54
CA ILE A 321 6.30 21.04 8.98
C ILE A 321 6.29 20.92 10.50
N ASP A 322 7.36 20.41 11.09
CA ASP A 322 7.43 20.14 12.53
C ASP A 322 7.21 21.41 13.35
N LYS A 323 7.90 22.49 13.00
CA LYS A 323 7.73 23.80 13.63
C LYS A 323 6.30 24.31 13.52
N SER A 324 5.71 24.20 12.33
CA SER A 324 4.37 24.75 12.05
C SER A 324 3.27 23.93 12.71
N VAL A 325 3.39 22.60 12.74
CA VAL A 325 2.43 21.71 13.44
C VAL A 325 2.43 22.00 14.93
N LEU A 326 3.60 22.13 15.55
CA LEU A 326 3.68 22.43 16.98
C LEU A 326 3.22 23.86 17.32
N ALA A 327 3.34 24.80 16.38
CA ALA A 327 2.84 26.17 16.53
C ALA A 327 1.32 26.31 16.41
N MET A 328 0.58 25.23 16.08
CA MET A 328 -0.89 25.25 16.03
C MET A 328 -1.51 25.41 17.42
N ALA A 329 -0.76 25.07 18.48
CA ALA A 329 -1.19 25.19 19.88
C ALA A 329 -0.16 25.94 20.72
N PRO A 330 -0.58 26.56 21.86
CA PRO A 330 0.34 27.12 22.84
C PRO A 330 1.37 26.10 23.34
N LYS A 331 2.55 26.57 23.74
CA LYS A 331 3.66 25.69 24.18
C LYS A 331 3.35 24.89 25.44
N ASP A 332 2.48 25.40 26.29
CA ASP A 332 2.01 24.78 27.54
C ASP A 332 0.77 23.89 27.35
N HIS A 333 0.28 23.75 26.11
CA HIS A 333 -0.86 22.89 25.79
C HIS A 333 -0.61 21.44 26.22
N PRO A 334 -1.54 20.77 26.91
CA PRO A 334 -1.34 19.40 27.45
C PRO A 334 -0.96 18.35 26.42
N ARG A 335 -1.35 18.56 25.15
CA ARG A 335 -1.04 17.65 24.03
C ARG A 335 0.26 17.98 23.31
N GLN A 336 1.02 19.01 23.74
CA GLN A 336 2.35 19.25 23.19
C GLN A 336 3.26 18.05 23.47
N PRO A 337 3.90 17.46 22.47
CA PRO A 337 4.73 16.29 22.66
C PRO A 337 6.01 16.63 23.43
N LYS A 338 6.42 15.73 24.32
CA LYS A 338 7.70 15.81 24.99
C LYS A 338 8.77 15.08 24.16
N GLY A 339 9.78 15.81 23.67
CA GLY A 339 10.91 15.30 22.89
C GLY A 339 10.80 15.59 21.39
N GLU A 340 11.94 15.55 20.73
CA GLU A 340 12.09 15.85 19.32
C GLU A 340 11.48 14.78 18.41
N GLY A 341 11.03 15.20 17.24
CA GLY A 341 10.50 14.32 16.19
C GLY A 341 9.16 13.67 16.54
N ARG A 342 8.46 14.19 17.53
CA ARG A 342 7.12 13.76 17.94
C ARG A 342 6.11 14.82 17.60
N PHE A 343 4.91 14.40 17.21
CA PHE A 343 3.81 15.32 16.87
C PHE A 343 2.47 14.61 17.08
N PRO A 344 1.41 15.35 17.45
CA PRO A 344 0.05 14.83 17.41
C PRO A 344 -0.37 14.56 15.97
N ALA A 345 -0.82 13.34 15.69
CA ALA A 345 -1.14 12.88 14.34
C ALA A 345 -2.29 13.69 13.71
N ASP A 346 -3.31 14.01 14.50
CA ASP A 346 -4.48 14.81 14.09
C ASP A 346 -4.10 16.27 13.78
N TRP A 347 -3.21 16.90 14.57
CA TRP A 347 -2.72 18.25 14.26
C TRP A 347 -1.97 18.28 12.94
N LYS A 348 -1.08 17.32 12.72
CA LYS A 348 -0.32 17.23 11.48
C LYS A 348 -1.21 16.96 10.27
N MET A 349 -2.22 16.10 10.43
CA MET A 349 -3.20 15.82 9.40
C MET A 349 -3.94 17.09 8.97
N GLU A 350 -4.40 17.88 9.93
CA GLU A 350 -5.11 19.12 9.68
C GLU A 350 -4.19 20.23 9.16
N TRP A 351 -2.95 20.30 9.65
CA TRP A 351 -1.96 21.22 9.13
C TRP A 351 -1.74 21.02 7.63
N HIS A 352 -1.53 19.77 7.18
CA HIS A 352 -1.37 19.47 5.76
C HIS A 352 -2.60 19.90 4.93
N ARG A 353 -3.80 19.65 5.44
CA ARG A 353 -5.04 20.06 4.76
C ARG A 353 -5.16 21.56 4.62
N LYS A 354 -4.97 22.31 5.71
CA LYS A 354 -5.03 23.78 5.73
C LYS A 354 -3.97 24.40 4.82
N GLU A 355 -2.75 23.92 4.90
CA GLU A 355 -1.63 24.42 4.13
C GLU A 355 -1.85 24.25 2.61
N LEU A 356 -2.40 23.08 2.20
CA LEU A 356 -2.77 22.84 0.81
C LEU A 356 -3.83 23.82 0.32
N LEU A 357 -4.91 23.98 1.08
CA LEU A 357 -6.02 24.87 0.71
C LEU A 357 -5.58 26.36 0.71
N GLN A 358 -4.77 26.78 1.67
CA GLN A 358 -4.22 28.15 1.72
C GLN A 358 -3.29 28.44 0.54
N ALA A 359 -2.58 27.43 0.04
CA ALA A 359 -1.78 27.53 -1.18
C ALA A 359 -2.63 27.56 -2.47
N GLY A 360 -3.96 27.46 -2.39
CA GLY A 360 -4.86 27.42 -3.53
C GLY A 360 -5.04 26.04 -4.15
N GLY A 361 -4.48 24.98 -3.54
CA GLY A 361 -4.69 23.61 -3.96
C GLY A 361 -6.11 23.12 -3.65
N LYS A 362 -6.57 22.14 -4.41
CA LYS A 362 -7.85 21.46 -4.21
C LYS A 362 -7.64 20.07 -3.63
N LEU A 363 -8.62 19.59 -2.87
CA LEU A 363 -8.57 18.31 -2.16
C LEU A 363 -9.88 17.55 -2.30
N TRP A 364 -9.79 16.30 -2.77
CA TRP A 364 -10.92 15.36 -2.75
C TRP A 364 -10.53 14.14 -1.92
N PHE A 365 -11.24 13.90 -0.84
CA PHE A 365 -11.18 12.68 -0.05
C PHE A 365 -12.11 11.60 -0.64
N GLY A 366 -11.96 10.34 -0.22
CA GLY A 366 -12.81 9.24 -0.66
C GLY A 366 -12.66 8.88 -2.15
N VAL A 367 -11.54 9.24 -2.78
CA VAL A 367 -11.28 9.01 -4.21
C VAL A 367 -10.11 8.06 -4.39
N MET A 368 -10.33 6.96 -5.10
CA MET A 368 -9.32 5.95 -5.35
C MET A 368 -8.84 5.99 -6.80
N GLY A 369 -7.54 6.07 -7.02
CA GLY A 369 -6.94 5.84 -8.32
C GLY A 369 -7.07 4.36 -8.73
N CYS A 370 -7.67 4.09 -9.88
CA CYS A 370 -7.87 2.74 -10.38
C CYS A 370 -7.37 2.52 -11.81
N GLY A 371 -6.68 3.52 -12.38
CA GLY A 371 -6.10 3.43 -13.71
C GLY A 371 -5.41 4.71 -14.14
N ALA A 372 -4.83 4.70 -15.31
CA ALA A 372 -4.19 5.84 -15.97
C ALA A 372 -4.83 6.13 -17.31
N LEU A 373 -4.83 7.39 -17.74
CA LEU A 373 -5.12 7.79 -19.12
C LEU A 373 -3.81 7.99 -19.85
N ILE A 374 -3.62 7.30 -20.99
CA ILE A 374 -2.35 7.20 -21.69
C ILE A 374 -2.53 7.48 -23.17
N GLU A 375 -1.63 8.27 -23.75
CA GLU A 375 -1.47 8.46 -25.19
C GLU A 375 -0.03 8.11 -25.58
N GLY A 376 0.16 6.95 -26.22
CA GLY A 376 1.51 6.40 -26.42
C GLY A 376 2.23 6.13 -25.11
N SER A 377 3.38 6.78 -24.88
CA SER A 377 4.11 6.73 -23.61
C SER A 377 3.74 7.86 -22.64
N GLN A 378 2.88 8.79 -23.06
CA GLN A 378 2.53 9.96 -22.27
C GLN A 378 1.32 9.68 -21.37
N VAL A 379 1.49 9.80 -20.08
CA VAL A 379 0.38 9.82 -19.12
C VAL A 379 -0.29 11.18 -19.17
N LYS A 380 -1.59 11.21 -19.42
CA LYS A 380 -2.44 12.41 -19.61
C LYS A 380 -3.38 12.65 -18.43
N GLY A 381 -3.45 11.72 -17.49
CA GLY A 381 -4.33 11.83 -16.34
C GLY A 381 -4.50 10.51 -15.59
N VAL A 382 -5.36 10.54 -14.60
CA VAL A 382 -5.69 9.39 -13.75
C VAL A 382 -7.15 8.98 -13.90
N VAL A 383 -7.40 7.67 -13.98
CA VAL A 383 -8.74 7.10 -13.86
C VAL A 383 -9.05 6.90 -12.38
N VAL A 384 -10.14 7.49 -11.93
CA VAL A 384 -10.54 7.45 -10.52
C VAL A 384 -11.89 6.79 -10.33
N ALA A 385 -12.03 6.11 -9.20
CA ALA A 385 -13.30 5.65 -8.67
C ALA A 385 -13.71 6.52 -7.48
N THR A 386 -14.94 7.00 -7.52
CA THR A 386 -15.56 7.82 -6.48
C THR A 386 -16.85 7.15 -6.01
N PRO A 387 -17.46 7.57 -4.89
CA PRO A 387 -18.83 7.13 -4.54
C PRO A 387 -19.89 7.39 -5.62
N PHE A 388 -19.59 8.24 -6.60
CA PHE A 388 -20.51 8.62 -7.69
C PHE A 388 -20.23 7.87 -9.00
N GLY A 389 -19.27 6.98 -9.01
CA GLY A 389 -18.86 6.22 -10.17
C GLY A 389 -17.42 6.52 -10.62
N ARG A 390 -17.11 6.12 -11.85
CA ARG A 390 -15.76 6.20 -12.43
C ARG A 390 -15.65 7.38 -13.40
N GLY A 391 -14.51 8.05 -13.40
CA GLY A 391 -14.20 9.11 -14.36
C GLY A 391 -12.69 9.32 -14.51
N VAL A 392 -12.35 10.30 -15.33
CA VAL A 392 -10.95 10.69 -15.61
C VAL A 392 -10.70 12.11 -15.09
N ILE A 393 -9.56 12.32 -14.47
CA ILE A 393 -9.03 13.64 -14.16
C ILE A 393 -7.80 13.84 -15.05
N LEU A 394 -7.86 14.85 -15.90
CA LEU A 394 -6.78 15.22 -16.81
C LEU A 394 -5.67 15.97 -16.05
N SER A 395 -4.40 15.71 -16.41
CA SER A 395 -3.25 16.40 -15.83
C SER A 395 -2.14 16.62 -16.85
N LYS A 396 -1.37 17.70 -16.68
CA LYS A 396 -0.11 17.90 -17.41
C LYS A 396 1.00 17.04 -16.80
N ILE A 397 1.06 17.01 -15.45
CA ILE A 397 1.96 16.16 -14.67
C ILE A 397 1.15 15.40 -13.61
N LEU A 398 1.34 14.11 -13.55
CA LEU A 398 0.77 13.23 -12.53
C LEU A 398 1.85 12.81 -11.53
N ILE A 399 1.58 12.94 -10.24
CA ILE A 399 2.42 12.43 -9.16
C ILE A 399 1.72 11.22 -8.55
N ASP A 400 2.26 10.02 -8.79
CA ASP A 400 1.81 8.79 -8.15
C ASP A 400 2.45 8.67 -6.77
N SER A 401 1.68 8.99 -5.75
CA SER A 401 2.03 8.88 -4.33
C SER A 401 1.16 7.86 -3.59
N THR A 402 0.66 6.85 -4.32
CA THR A 402 -0.18 5.77 -3.78
C THR A 402 0.56 4.84 -2.82
N GLY A 403 1.89 4.95 -2.76
CA GLY A 403 2.77 4.13 -1.94
C GLY A 403 3.12 2.78 -2.55
N SER A 404 2.39 2.30 -3.55
CA SER A 404 2.63 1.05 -4.28
C SER A 404 2.65 1.26 -5.80
N ALA A 405 2.89 2.50 -6.27
CA ALA A 405 2.97 2.87 -7.67
C ALA A 405 1.75 2.43 -8.51
N ASP A 406 0.55 2.49 -7.92
CA ASP A 406 -0.68 1.95 -8.52
C ASP A 406 -0.95 2.53 -9.92
N ILE A 407 -0.73 3.84 -10.10
CA ILE A 407 -1.05 4.54 -11.35
C ILE A 407 0.06 4.33 -12.40
N ALA A 408 1.32 4.36 -11.98
CA ALA A 408 2.44 4.09 -12.87
C ALA A 408 2.35 2.67 -13.45
N ILE A 409 2.00 1.68 -12.62
CA ILE A 409 1.82 0.28 -13.03
C ILE A 409 0.59 0.13 -13.93
N ALA A 410 -0.52 0.81 -13.62
CA ALA A 410 -1.68 0.85 -14.49
C ALA A 410 -1.38 1.49 -15.86
N ALA A 411 -0.42 2.42 -15.91
CA ALA A 411 0.10 3.01 -17.14
C ALA A 411 1.07 2.10 -17.90
N GLY A 412 1.40 0.92 -17.37
CA GLY A 412 2.29 -0.05 -18.00
C GLY A 412 3.75 0.00 -17.51
N ALA A 413 4.05 0.71 -16.42
CA ALA A 413 5.38 0.68 -15.83
C ALA A 413 5.75 -0.72 -15.36
N ALA A 414 6.96 -1.15 -15.67
CA ALA A 414 7.54 -2.34 -15.05
C ALA A 414 7.80 -2.09 -13.55
N PHE A 415 7.68 -3.14 -12.76
CA PHE A 415 7.84 -3.04 -11.30
C PHE A 415 8.47 -4.30 -10.72
N ASP A 416 9.03 -4.15 -9.51
CA ASP A 416 9.53 -5.23 -8.66
C ASP A 416 8.64 -5.37 -7.41
N TYR A 417 8.39 -6.62 -7.02
CA TYR A 417 7.56 -6.98 -5.87
C TYR A 417 7.88 -8.40 -5.40
N THR A 418 7.28 -8.83 -4.29
CA THR A 418 7.31 -10.23 -3.89
C THR A 418 6.80 -11.12 -5.01
N GLY A 419 7.61 -12.04 -5.49
CA GLY A 419 7.31 -12.88 -6.64
C GLY A 419 8.07 -14.22 -6.62
N LYS A 420 8.05 -14.93 -7.73
CA LYS A 420 8.52 -16.32 -7.86
C LYS A 420 9.97 -16.58 -7.42
N LYS A 421 10.85 -15.57 -7.44
CA LYS A 421 12.26 -15.76 -7.09
C LYS A 421 12.46 -16.00 -5.60
N THR A 422 11.81 -15.20 -4.77
CA THR A 422 11.91 -15.34 -3.32
C THR A 422 10.73 -14.69 -2.63
N ILE A 423 10.31 -15.25 -1.51
CA ILE A 423 9.46 -14.57 -0.57
C ILE A 423 10.33 -13.94 0.52
N ALA A 424 10.52 -12.66 0.45
CA ALA A 424 11.32 -11.90 1.40
C ALA A 424 10.50 -10.67 1.82
N VAL A 425 9.53 -10.90 2.69
CA VAL A 425 8.58 -9.88 3.12
C VAL A 425 9.08 -9.16 4.38
N GLN A 426 8.61 -7.93 4.55
CA GLN A 426 8.88 -7.12 5.74
C GLN A 426 7.62 -7.03 6.59
N GLY A 427 7.78 -6.95 7.90
CA GLY A 427 6.69 -6.90 8.84
C GLY A 427 5.74 -5.72 8.59
N ALA A 428 4.49 -5.97 8.88
CA ALA A 428 3.43 -4.99 8.85
C ALA A 428 2.65 -5.03 10.17
N GLY A 429 1.96 -3.94 10.47
CA GLY A 429 1.10 -3.85 11.64
C GLY A 429 -0.25 -3.24 11.31
N THR A 430 -1.20 -3.56 12.18
CA THR A 430 -2.47 -2.87 12.32
C THR A 430 -2.64 -2.64 13.81
N GLY A 431 -2.44 -1.41 14.25
CA GLY A 431 -2.47 -1.05 15.66
C GLY A 431 -3.85 -0.56 16.12
N LYS A 432 -3.97 -0.35 17.44
CA LYS A 432 -5.09 0.38 18.01
C LYS A 432 -4.99 1.87 17.68
N TRP A 433 -6.14 2.51 17.65
CA TRP A 433 -6.26 3.95 17.67
C TRP A 433 -7.27 4.39 18.72
N ALA A 434 -6.92 5.44 19.45
CA ALA A 434 -7.82 6.07 20.42
C ALA A 434 -7.64 7.59 20.38
N PRO A 435 -8.68 8.36 20.74
CA PRO A 435 -8.61 9.80 20.81
C PRO A 435 -7.41 10.30 21.64
N GLY A 436 -6.60 11.16 21.03
CA GLY A 436 -5.40 11.71 21.65
C GLY A 436 -4.15 10.83 21.59
N ASP A 437 -4.22 9.62 21.04
CA ASP A 437 -3.04 8.81 20.74
C ASP A 437 -2.26 9.42 19.57
N TYR A 438 -0.96 9.16 19.52
CA TYR A 438 -0.10 9.66 18.44
C TYR A 438 0.83 8.58 17.89
N TYR A 439 1.00 7.45 18.59
CA TYR A 439 1.94 6.43 18.16
C TYR A 439 1.47 5.02 18.51
N ASN A 440 1.38 4.17 17.50
CA ASN A 440 1.15 2.74 17.65
C ASN A 440 1.80 1.98 16.49
N ASN A 441 2.98 1.40 16.72
CA ASN A 441 3.73 0.63 15.74
C ASN A 441 3.85 -0.82 16.16
N ASN A 442 3.63 -1.75 15.24
CA ASN A 442 3.82 -3.18 15.45
C ASN A 442 4.12 -3.92 14.14
N ASP A 443 4.50 -5.19 14.22
CA ASP A 443 4.97 -5.99 13.08
C ASP A 443 4.41 -7.43 13.09
N TRP A 444 3.29 -7.65 13.72
CA TRP A 444 2.79 -8.99 13.99
C TRP A 444 2.30 -9.77 12.75
N LEU A 445 2.18 -9.13 11.58
CA LEU A 445 1.72 -9.79 10.36
C LEU A 445 2.48 -9.33 9.10
N PHE A 446 2.18 -9.96 7.98
CA PHE A 446 2.52 -9.48 6.64
C PHE A 446 1.22 -9.17 5.89
N VAL A 447 1.20 -8.08 5.14
CA VAL A 447 0.03 -7.63 4.37
C VAL A 447 0.44 -7.17 2.99
N ASP A 448 -0.15 -7.76 1.97
CA ASP A 448 -0.19 -7.20 0.63
C ASP A 448 -1.31 -6.14 0.60
N ASP A 449 -0.95 -4.88 0.72
CA ASP A 449 -1.91 -3.77 0.75
C ASP A 449 -2.58 -3.50 -0.60
N THR A 450 -2.13 -4.15 -1.66
CA THR A 450 -2.77 -4.13 -2.99
C THR A 450 -3.83 -5.22 -3.15
N ASP A 451 -4.01 -6.07 -2.14
CA ASP A 451 -4.98 -7.16 -2.13
C ASP A 451 -6.09 -6.90 -1.12
N ILE A 452 -7.29 -6.65 -1.61
CA ILE A 452 -8.44 -6.33 -0.76
C ILE A 452 -8.81 -7.45 0.22
N LEU A 453 -8.59 -8.72 -0.15
CA LEU A 453 -8.87 -9.85 0.73
C LEU A 453 -7.86 -9.91 1.87
N ASP A 454 -6.59 -9.68 1.57
CA ASP A 454 -5.53 -9.66 2.59
C ASP A 454 -5.67 -8.49 3.56
N VAL A 455 -5.98 -7.29 3.04
CA VAL A 455 -6.30 -6.12 3.88
C VAL A 455 -7.50 -6.42 4.78
N SER A 456 -8.56 -7.04 4.24
CA SER A 456 -9.72 -7.43 5.03
C SER A 456 -9.37 -8.47 6.11
N ARG A 457 -8.53 -9.48 5.78
CA ARG A 457 -8.01 -10.45 6.75
C ARG A 457 -7.25 -9.75 7.88
N ALA A 458 -6.36 -8.82 7.54
CA ALA A 458 -5.58 -8.07 8.51
C ALA A 458 -6.47 -7.30 9.50
N PHE A 459 -7.50 -6.61 9.02
CA PHE A 459 -8.45 -5.90 9.87
C PHE A 459 -9.34 -6.84 10.70
N VAL A 460 -9.78 -7.98 10.16
CA VAL A 460 -10.52 -9.01 10.94
C VAL A 460 -9.66 -9.52 12.10
N GLN A 461 -8.41 -9.87 11.85
CA GLN A 461 -7.48 -10.32 12.89
C GLN A 461 -7.18 -9.22 13.91
N ALA A 462 -6.92 -7.98 13.45
CA ALA A 462 -6.68 -6.86 14.33
C ALA A 462 -7.88 -6.56 15.24
N LYS A 463 -9.09 -6.55 14.68
CA LYS A 463 -10.32 -6.33 15.48
C LYS A 463 -10.51 -7.42 16.53
N THR A 464 -10.14 -8.66 16.22
CA THR A 464 -10.20 -9.78 17.17
C THR A 464 -9.15 -9.65 18.27
N LYS A 465 -7.91 -9.23 17.93
CA LYS A 465 -6.85 -8.96 18.92
C LYS A 465 -7.17 -7.78 19.84
N LEU A 466 -7.88 -6.78 19.33
CA LEU A 466 -8.08 -5.46 19.92
C LEU A 466 -9.58 -5.19 20.18
N GLN A 467 -10.30 -6.17 20.74
CA GLN A 467 -11.77 -6.13 20.87
C GLN A 467 -12.30 -4.94 21.66
N GLU A 468 -11.58 -4.51 22.71
CA GLU A 468 -12.02 -3.46 23.64
C GLU A 468 -11.46 -2.08 23.29
N GLN A 469 -10.80 -1.92 22.13
CA GLN A 469 -10.25 -0.64 21.74
C GLN A 469 -11.29 0.23 21.02
N TYR A 470 -11.09 1.54 21.09
CA TYR A 470 -11.97 2.53 20.44
C TYR A 470 -12.06 2.27 18.92
N ASP A 471 -10.91 2.23 18.25
CA ASP A 471 -10.83 1.92 16.81
C ASP A 471 -9.47 1.31 16.45
N LEU A 472 -9.25 1.06 15.18
CA LEU A 472 -8.00 0.62 14.58
C LEU A 472 -7.40 1.74 13.73
N VAL A 473 -6.09 1.69 13.54
CA VAL A 473 -5.42 2.55 12.54
C VAL A 473 -6.08 2.38 11.17
N LYS A 474 -6.21 3.45 10.40
CA LYS A 474 -6.90 3.44 9.11
C LYS A 474 -6.07 2.81 7.98
N ILE A 475 -4.75 2.68 8.15
CA ILE A 475 -3.80 2.18 7.15
C ILE A 475 -2.97 1.05 7.77
N PRO A 476 -2.91 -0.16 7.15
CA PRO A 476 -1.92 -1.17 7.52
C PRO A 476 -0.50 -0.62 7.35
N GLN A 477 0.34 -0.80 8.37
CA GLN A 477 1.71 -0.26 8.41
C GLN A 477 2.68 -1.16 7.61
N THR A 478 2.34 -1.49 6.37
CA THR A 478 3.15 -2.35 5.53
C THR A 478 4.38 -1.63 4.99
N ARG A 479 5.51 -2.33 4.96
CA ARG A 479 6.81 -1.87 4.46
C ARG A 479 7.20 -2.52 3.14
N GLU A 480 6.67 -3.68 2.81
CA GLU A 480 6.85 -4.33 1.50
C GLU A 480 5.80 -3.78 0.53
N ARG A 481 6.24 -3.11 -0.51
CA ARG A 481 5.38 -2.49 -1.51
C ARG A 481 5.95 -2.69 -2.91
N ARG A 482 5.10 -2.52 -3.94
CA ARG A 482 5.55 -2.50 -5.34
C ARG A 482 6.44 -1.28 -5.57
N ARG A 483 7.55 -1.49 -6.27
CA ARG A 483 8.52 -0.46 -6.63
C ARG A 483 8.64 -0.44 -8.15
N ILE A 484 8.55 0.73 -8.77
CA ILE A 484 8.76 0.85 -10.21
C ILE A 484 10.18 0.42 -10.61
N ILE A 485 10.34 -0.01 -11.85
CA ILE A 485 11.63 -0.02 -12.52
C ILE A 485 11.78 1.35 -13.17
N GLY A 486 12.59 2.21 -12.56
CA GLY A 486 12.88 3.56 -13.03
C GLY A 486 14.03 3.60 -14.02
N ASP A 487 14.40 4.81 -14.42
CA ASP A 487 15.58 5.02 -15.24
C ASP A 487 16.89 4.69 -14.49
N TYR A 488 16.81 4.62 -13.15
CA TYR A 488 17.85 4.11 -12.26
C TYR A 488 17.22 3.33 -11.09
N ILE A 489 17.91 2.29 -10.62
CA ILE A 489 17.52 1.50 -9.43
C ILE A 489 18.60 1.69 -8.37
N ILE A 490 18.27 2.37 -7.27
CA ILE A 490 19.21 2.52 -6.16
C ILE A 490 19.40 1.18 -5.44
N SER A 491 20.65 0.82 -5.19
CA SER A 491 21.06 -0.44 -4.57
C SER A 491 21.60 -0.26 -3.15
N VAL A 492 21.81 -1.35 -2.44
CA VAL A 492 22.51 -1.35 -1.14
C VAL A 492 23.94 -0.87 -1.27
N TYR A 493 24.58 -1.19 -2.41
CA TYR A 493 25.94 -0.74 -2.71
C TYR A 493 26.06 0.76 -2.88
N ASP A 494 25.06 1.40 -3.49
CA ASP A 494 24.99 2.85 -3.64
C ASP A 494 24.92 3.54 -2.28
N VAL A 495 24.12 2.98 -1.36
CA VAL A 495 23.97 3.50 0.01
C VAL A 495 25.23 3.35 0.82
N ILE A 496 25.80 2.14 0.86
CA ILE A 496 26.97 1.84 1.71
C ILE A 496 28.22 2.55 1.21
N ASN A 497 28.38 2.68 -0.11
CA ASN A 497 29.50 3.40 -0.73
C ASN A 497 29.25 4.92 -0.86
N HIS A 498 28.17 5.44 -0.27
CA HIS A 498 27.85 6.88 -0.30
C HIS A 498 27.85 7.48 -1.71
N ARG A 499 27.28 6.77 -2.69
CA ARG A 499 27.23 7.20 -4.08
C ARG A 499 26.52 8.54 -4.23
N ARG A 500 27.10 9.41 -5.09
CA ARG A 500 26.58 10.76 -5.40
C ARG A 500 26.10 10.82 -6.85
N TYR A 501 25.11 11.68 -7.11
CA TYR A 501 24.50 11.80 -8.43
C TYR A 501 24.33 13.26 -8.83
N PRO A 502 24.53 13.61 -10.11
CA PRO A 502 24.31 14.97 -10.59
C PRO A 502 22.86 15.41 -10.54
N ASP A 503 21.93 14.47 -10.48
CA ASP A 503 20.48 14.67 -10.47
C ASP A 503 19.84 14.30 -9.13
N THR A 504 20.58 14.36 -8.02
CA THR A 504 20.03 14.15 -6.68
C THR A 504 18.85 15.08 -6.43
N ILE A 505 17.68 14.54 -6.07
CA ILE A 505 16.45 15.30 -5.79
C ILE A 505 16.00 15.20 -4.33
N SER A 506 16.44 14.18 -3.60
CA SER A 506 16.19 14.08 -2.16
C SER A 506 17.38 13.44 -1.44
N TYR A 507 17.57 13.88 -0.20
CA TYR A 507 18.62 13.41 0.70
C TYR A 507 17.99 12.64 1.85
N HIS A 508 18.44 11.41 2.04
CA HIS A 508 17.90 10.49 3.01
C HIS A 508 18.94 10.10 4.06
N LYS A 509 18.46 9.73 5.25
CA LYS A 509 19.33 9.34 6.36
C LYS A 509 18.62 8.32 7.23
N SER A 510 19.15 7.10 7.30
CA SER A 510 18.59 6.03 8.16
C SER A 510 19.56 4.88 8.31
N SER A 511 19.25 3.98 9.24
CA SER A 511 19.80 2.63 9.30
C SER A 511 19.10 1.70 8.29
N PHE A 512 19.66 0.51 8.06
CA PHE A 512 18.98 -0.58 7.34
C PHE A 512 17.92 -1.22 8.25
N ASP A 513 16.86 -0.50 8.51
CA ASP A 513 15.72 -0.91 9.35
C ASP A 513 14.80 -1.88 8.57
N THR A 514 15.27 -3.13 8.38
CA THR A 514 14.66 -4.06 7.43
C THR A 514 13.32 -4.63 7.87
N HIS A 515 13.06 -4.79 9.16
CA HIS A 515 11.82 -5.42 9.69
C HIS A 515 11.44 -6.75 9.02
N GLY A 516 12.42 -7.52 8.56
CA GLY A 516 12.17 -8.76 7.86
C GLY A 516 13.38 -9.35 7.16
N MET A 517 13.13 -10.16 6.16
CA MET A 517 14.14 -10.91 5.44
C MET A 517 14.89 -10.05 4.44
N ILE A 518 16.18 -10.32 4.28
CA ILE A 518 17.08 -9.74 3.28
C ILE A 518 17.35 -10.76 2.16
N ILE A 519 17.74 -10.26 0.99
CA ILE A 519 18.05 -11.10 -0.19
C ILE A 519 19.34 -10.72 -0.90
N ASP A 520 19.89 -9.53 -0.64
CA ASP A 520 21.12 -9.09 -1.31
C ASP A 520 22.32 -9.97 -0.89
N PRO A 521 23.17 -10.42 -1.82
CA PRO A 521 24.35 -11.20 -1.53
C PRO A 521 25.27 -10.61 -0.46
N LEU A 522 25.42 -9.30 -0.46
CA LEU A 522 26.19 -8.60 0.58
C LEU A 522 25.64 -8.89 1.97
N PHE A 523 24.31 -8.74 2.14
CA PHE A 523 23.67 -8.91 3.44
C PHE A 523 23.52 -10.38 3.85
N ILE A 524 23.49 -11.29 2.89
CA ILE A 524 23.53 -12.73 3.19
C ILE A 524 24.88 -13.09 3.80
N LEU A 525 26.00 -12.63 3.22
CA LEU A 525 27.34 -12.95 3.69
C LEU A 525 27.78 -12.08 4.88
N ASN A 526 27.42 -10.81 4.87
CA ASN A 526 27.79 -9.83 5.88
C ASN A 526 26.56 -8.96 6.21
N PRO A 527 25.65 -9.44 7.09
CA PRO A 527 24.44 -8.70 7.45
C PRO A 527 24.76 -7.30 7.97
N PRO A 528 23.88 -6.29 7.71
CA PRO A 528 24.12 -4.96 8.22
C PRO A 528 24.20 -4.97 9.75
N GLU A 529 25.14 -4.20 10.30
CA GLU A 529 25.29 -4.06 11.74
C GLU A 529 23.96 -3.66 12.39
N LYS A 530 23.76 -4.08 13.63
CA LYS A 530 22.58 -3.73 14.42
C LYS A 530 22.27 -2.24 14.28
N ARG A 531 20.99 -1.88 14.29
CA ARG A 531 20.28 -0.62 14.13
C ARG A 531 21.03 0.72 14.37
N HIS A 532 22.24 0.74 14.87
CA HIS A 532 22.92 1.96 15.30
C HIS A 532 23.75 2.67 14.23
N LYS A 533 24.06 2.00 13.10
CA LYS A 533 24.81 2.65 12.02
C LYS A 533 23.84 3.36 11.06
N ILE A 534 23.93 4.68 11.09
CA ILE A 534 23.15 5.56 10.21
C ILE A 534 23.94 5.78 8.92
N TYR A 535 23.27 5.51 7.80
CA TYR A 535 23.75 5.79 6.45
C TYR A 535 23.03 7.02 5.88
N ASP A 536 23.73 7.78 5.07
CA ASP A 536 23.14 8.81 4.22
C ASP A 536 23.05 8.30 2.77
N ALA A 537 21.96 8.64 2.10
CA ALA A 537 21.72 8.24 0.72
C ALA A 537 21.15 9.41 -0.09
N ASP A 538 21.76 9.64 -1.25
CA ASP A 538 21.20 10.52 -2.26
C ASP A 538 20.25 9.73 -3.16
N VAL A 539 19.05 10.25 -3.38
CA VAL A 539 18.09 9.66 -4.33
C VAL A 539 18.07 10.53 -5.59
N PRO A 540 18.50 10.00 -6.73
CA PRO A 540 18.47 10.74 -8.00
C PRO A 540 17.04 10.82 -8.56
N LEU A 541 16.75 11.85 -9.34
CA LEU A 541 15.45 12.02 -10.01
C LEU A 541 15.09 10.78 -10.85
N ARG A 542 16.08 10.15 -11.48
CA ARG A 542 15.93 8.92 -12.27
C ARG A 542 15.26 7.75 -11.53
N CYS A 543 15.32 7.72 -10.19
CA CYS A 543 14.60 6.72 -9.38
C CYS A 543 13.10 6.98 -9.26
N LEU A 544 12.65 8.20 -9.55
CA LEU A 544 11.25 8.62 -9.45
C LEU A 544 10.54 8.63 -10.81
N LEU A 545 11.27 8.36 -11.89
CA LEU A 545 10.80 8.35 -13.28
C LEU A 545 10.59 6.91 -13.74
N PRO A 546 9.33 6.44 -13.91
CA PRO A 546 9.07 5.12 -14.46
C PRO A 546 9.69 5.00 -15.87
N LYS A 547 10.47 3.95 -16.10
CA LYS A 547 11.17 3.75 -17.39
C LYS A 547 10.15 3.62 -18.52
N GLY A 548 10.35 4.42 -19.56
CA GLY A 548 9.51 4.40 -20.77
C GLY A 548 8.20 5.17 -20.68
N LEU A 549 7.87 5.81 -19.56
CA LEU A 549 6.68 6.66 -19.39
C LEU A 549 7.08 8.13 -19.19
N GLU A 550 6.28 9.03 -19.74
CA GLU A 550 6.38 10.48 -19.59
C GLU A 550 5.14 11.05 -18.89
N GLY A 551 5.27 12.24 -18.29
CA GLY A 551 4.15 12.93 -17.64
C GLY A 551 3.77 12.37 -16.26
N ILE A 552 4.53 11.43 -15.72
CA ILE A 552 4.31 10.82 -14.42
C ILE A 552 5.59 10.72 -13.60
N LEU A 553 5.49 10.97 -12.28
CA LEU A 553 6.53 10.71 -11.29
C LEU A 553 5.97 9.81 -10.20
N THR A 554 6.81 8.95 -9.62
CA THR A 554 6.42 8.08 -8.50
C THR A 554 7.22 8.46 -7.25
N THR A 555 6.58 8.54 -6.10
CA THR A 555 7.22 8.95 -4.84
C THR A 555 7.08 7.89 -3.74
N GLY A 556 7.82 8.08 -2.66
CA GLY A 556 7.71 7.23 -1.49
C GLY A 556 8.24 5.83 -1.72
N LEU A 557 7.54 4.82 -1.16
CA LEU A 557 7.95 3.42 -1.26
C LEU A 557 7.75 2.84 -2.68
N GLY A 558 7.03 3.52 -3.55
CA GLY A 558 6.88 3.16 -4.97
C GLY A 558 8.11 3.51 -5.83
N ALA A 559 9.05 4.29 -5.31
CA ALA A 559 10.27 4.67 -6.01
C ALA A 559 11.16 3.47 -6.40
N SER A 560 11.98 3.64 -7.43
CA SER A 560 12.86 2.60 -7.98
C SER A 560 14.06 2.34 -7.07
N ALA A 561 14.00 1.26 -6.32
CA ALA A 561 15.07 0.83 -5.43
C ALA A 561 15.08 -0.69 -5.27
N HIS A 562 16.26 -1.25 -5.03
CA HIS A 562 16.37 -2.61 -4.51
C HIS A 562 15.66 -2.69 -3.15
N ARG A 563 14.94 -3.79 -2.89
CA ARG A 563 14.13 -3.90 -1.67
C ARG A 563 14.93 -3.74 -0.37
N ASP A 564 16.20 -4.20 -0.34
CA ASP A 564 17.05 -4.10 0.83
C ASP A 564 17.67 -2.69 1.00
N ALA A 565 17.65 -1.85 -0.04
CA ALA A 565 18.01 -0.43 0.05
C ALA A 565 16.84 0.45 0.52
N MET A 566 15.60 0.01 0.27
CA MET A 566 14.39 0.76 0.60
C MET A 566 14.31 1.21 2.08
N PRO A 567 14.72 0.43 3.09
CA PRO A 567 14.72 0.87 4.48
C PRO A 567 15.42 2.20 4.72
N VAL A 568 16.52 2.49 4.02
CA VAL A 568 17.27 3.75 4.20
C VAL A 568 16.55 4.94 3.57
N ILE A 569 15.77 4.73 2.52
CA ILE A 569 15.15 5.80 1.73
C ILE A 569 13.63 5.96 1.95
N ARG A 570 13.03 5.26 2.93
CA ARG A 570 11.59 5.31 3.22
C ARG A 570 11.20 6.11 4.47
N MET A 571 12.14 6.74 5.17
CA MET A 571 11.85 7.44 6.43
C MET A 571 10.98 8.67 6.19
N GLN A 572 9.98 8.88 7.06
CA GLN A 572 8.96 9.91 6.90
C GLN A 572 9.54 11.32 6.66
N PRO A 573 10.55 11.81 7.42
CA PRO A 573 11.14 13.13 7.18
C PRO A 573 11.67 13.29 5.77
N CYS A 574 12.38 12.26 5.30
CA CYS A 574 12.96 12.26 3.97
C CYS A 574 11.91 12.23 2.86
N LEU A 575 10.82 11.47 3.08
CA LEU A 575 9.71 11.40 2.12
C LEU A 575 8.91 12.70 2.06
N GLN A 576 8.78 13.43 3.16
CA GLN A 576 8.20 14.79 3.15
C GLN A 576 9.03 15.74 2.30
N ASN A 577 10.35 15.72 2.47
CA ASN A 577 11.29 16.50 1.66
C ASN A 577 11.28 16.08 0.19
N GLN A 578 11.23 14.77 -0.10
CA GLN A 578 11.10 14.23 -1.46
C GLN A 578 9.80 14.69 -2.12
N GLY A 579 8.66 14.59 -1.40
CA GLY A 579 7.38 15.06 -1.90
C GLY A 579 7.41 16.55 -2.25
N TYR A 580 7.94 17.39 -1.35
CA TYR A 580 8.12 18.82 -1.63
C TYR A 580 8.94 19.06 -2.90
N ALA A 581 10.06 18.35 -3.04
CA ALA A 581 10.95 18.49 -4.20
C ALA A 581 10.26 18.10 -5.51
N VAL A 582 9.49 16.99 -5.50
CA VAL A 582 8.73 16.53 -6.66
C VAL A 582 7.59 17.49 -7.02
N GLY A 583 6.89 18.04 -6.03
CA GLY A 583 5.86 19.07 -6.26
C GLY A 583 6.43 20.34 -6.90
N TYR A 584 7.55 20.84 -6.38
CA TYR A 584 8.26 21.98 -6.95
C TYR A 584 8.70 21.72 -8.39
N LEU A 585 9.34 20.57 -8.64
CA LEU A 585 9.76 20.15 -9.98
C LEU A 585 8.57 20.10 -10.93
N SER A 586 7.44 19.51 -10.49
CA SER A 586 6.24 19.36 -11.32
C SER A 586 5.64 20.71 -11.74
N ALA A 587 5.56 21.66 -10.81
CA ALA A 587 5.12 23.03 -11.11
C ALA A 587 6.07 23.74 -12.09
N LEU A 588 7.38 23.54 -11.93
CA LEU A 588 8.38 24.09 -12.84
C LEU A 588 8.26 23.49 -14.25
N CYS A 589 8.00 22.16 -14.34
CA CYS A 589 7.72 21.48 -15.62
C CYS A 589 6.53 22.11 -16.34
N VAL A 590 5.43 22.35 -15.60
CA VAL A 590 4.23 23.02 -16.13
C VAL A 590 4.57 24.42 -16.63
N LYS A 591 5.26 25.22 -15.82
CA LYS A 591 5.64 26.60 -16.14
C LYS A 591 6.53 26.70 -17.37
N GLU A 592 7.50 25.77 -17.53
CA GLU A 592 8.43 25.75 -18.65
C GLU A 592 7.93 24.91 -19.84
N ASN A 593 6.77 24.27 -19.73
CA ASN A 593 6.21 23.33 -20.71
C ASN A 593 7.22 22.24 -21.12
N LYS A 594 7.85 21.63 -20.11
CA LYS A 594 8.87 20.58 -20.27
C LYS A 594 8.47 19.30 -19.51
N SER A 595 8.90 18.14 -20.03
CA SER A 595 8.77 16.90 -19.27
C SER A 595 9.79 16.87 -18.09
N PRO A 596 9.52 16.06 -17.04
CA PRO A 596 10.45 15.91 -15.91
C PRO A 596 11.87 15.50 -16.30
N ARG A 597 12.05 14.72 -17.37
CA ARG A 597 13.38 14.33 -17.88
C ARG A 597 14.14 15.45 -18.58
N LYS A 598 13.43 16.51 -19.02
CA LYS A 598 14.02 17.65 -19.78
C LYS A 598 14.16 18.92 -18.95
N ILE A 599 13.77 18.89 -17.67
CA ILE A 599 13.91 20.04 -16.79
C ILE A 599 15.38 20.27 -16.43
N ASP A 600 15.78 21.52 -16.28
CA ASP A 600 17.11 21.84 -15.73
C ASP A 600 17.11 21.51 -14.22
N ILE A 601 17.60 20.33 -13.87
CA ILE A 601 17.64 19.85 -12.50
C ILE A 601 18.42 20.77 -11.57
N LYS A 602 19.41 21.53 -12.08
CA LYS A 602 20.19 22.49 -11.29
C LYS A 602 19.36 23.66 -10.79
N LYS A 603 18.30 24.06 -11.52
CA LYS A 603 17.33 25.05 -11.01
C LYS A 603 16.58 24.52 -9.80
N VAL A 604 16.12 23.27 -9.88
CA VAL A 604 15.43 22.60 -8.77
C VAL A 604 16.38 22.44 -7.59
N GLN A 605 17.60 21.95 -7.81
CA GLN A 605 18.58 21.73 -6.75
C GLN A 605 18.96 23.05 -6.04
N ARG A 606 19.12 24.17 -6.76
CA ARG A 606 19.39 25.49 -6.12
C ARG A 606 18.31 25.86 -5.11
N HIS A 607 17.04 25.75 -5.49
CA HIS A 607 15.92 26.00 -4.58
C HIS A 607 15.92 25.05 -3.38
N LEU A 608 16.14 23.75 -3.61
CA LEU A 608 16.15 22.75 -2.55
C LEU A 608 17.33 22.92 -1.56
N VAL A 609 18.46 23.42 -2.04
CA VAL A 609 19.60 23.80 -1.20
C VAL A 609 19.27 25.05 -0.38
N GLU A 610 18.67 26.06 -1.01
CA GLU A 610 18.29 27.33 -0.34
C GLU A 610 17.35 27.07 0.86
N ILE A 611 16.37 26.17 0.71
CA ILE A 611 15.44 25.81 1.80
C ILE A 611 16.00 24.74 2.75
N GLY A 612 17.22 24.25 2.54
CA GLY A 612 17.86 23.24 3.37
C GLY A 612 17.38 21.80 3.16
N ASN A 613 16.67 21.51 2.07
CA ASN A 613 16.27 20.13 1.71
C ASN A 613 17.44 19.29 1.21
N LEU A 614 18.41 19.92 0.56
CA LEU A 614 19.59 19.28 0.01
C LEU A 614 20.88 19.94 0.51
N PRO A 615 21.97 19.18 0.65
CA PRO A 615 23.27 19.75 0.97
C PRO A 615 23.86 20.49 -0.24
N GLN A 616 24.68 21.53 0.00
CA GLN A 616 25.28 22.39 -1.01
C GLN A 616 26.05 21.63 -2.11
N ARG A 617 26.69 20.50 -1.76
CA ARG A 617 27.51 19.69 -2.67
C ARG A 617 26.76 19.18 -3.92
N VAL A 618 25.41 18.97 -3.84
CA VAL A 618 24.62 18.43 -4.96
C VAL A 618 24.72 19.30 -6.23
N LEU A 619 25.06 20.59 -6.07
CA LEU A 619 25.22 21.50 -7.20
C LEU A 619 26.45 21.15 -8.06
N THR A 620 27.44 20.47 -7.49
CA THR A 620 28.73 20.11 -8.12
C THR A 620 28.95 18.60 -8.21
N ASP A 621 28.13 17.78 -7.59
CA ASP A 621 28.23 16.33 -7.63
C ASP A 621 28.19 15.82 -9.07
N LYS A 622 29.02 14.80 -9.36
CA LYS A 622 29.20 14.18 -10.69
C LYS A 622 28.73 12.73 -10.67
N GLU A 623 28.48 12.19 -11.86
CA GLU A 623 28.15 10.77 -12.01
C GLU A 623 29.35 9.89 -11.60
N PHE A 624 29.03 8.84 -10.83
CA PHE A 624 30.01 7.84 -10.45
C PHE A 624 30.37 6.95 -11.64
N LYS A 625 31.64 6.77 -11.88
CA LYS A 625 32.17 6.01 -13.04
C LYS A 625 32.59 4.57 -12.72
N GLY A 626 32.25 4.05 -11.52
CA GLY A 626 32.75 2.77 -11.02
C GLY A 626 34.05 2.89 -10.25
N PHE A 627 34.37 1.84 -9.52
CA PHE A 627 35.63 1.75 -8.74
C PHE A 627 36.83 1.45 -9.65
N SER A 628 37.93 2.13 -9.36
CA SER A 628 39.19 1.93 -10.08
C SER A 628 39.81 0.54 -9.81
N ASN A 629 40.81 0.15 -10.65
CA ASN A 629 41.57 -1.09 -10.42
C ASN A 629 42.27 -1.11 -9.06
N SER A 630 42.75 0.05 -8.60
CA SER A 630 43.41 0.18 -7.31
C SER A 630 42.45 -0.06 -6.15
N GLU A 631 41.26 0.52 -6.20
CA GLU A 631 40.22 0.35 -5.16
C GLU A 631 39.74 -1.10 -5.08
N MET A 632 39.48 -1.73 -6.23
CA MET A 632 39.08 -3.16 -6.29
C MET A 632 40.20 -4.08 -5.76
N LYS A 633 41.48 -3.78 -6.05
CA LYS A 633 42.59 -4.53 -5.49
C LYS A 633 42.76 -4.34 -3.99
N LYS A 634 42.54 -3.15 -3.47
CA LYS A 634 42.49 -2.88 -2.03
C LYS A 634 41.33 -3.63 -1.36
N ALA A 635 40.17 -3.59 -1.95
CA ALA A 635 38.97 -4.26 -1.43
C ALA A 635 39.16 -5.78 -1.35
N ILE A 636 39.68 -6.43 -2.39
CA ILE A 636 39.93 -7.89 -2.36
C ILE A 636 41.05 -8.26 -1.37
N ALA A 637 42.06 -7.42 -1.19
CA ALA A 637 43.12 -7.67 -0.22
C ALA A 637 42.63 -7.61 1.26
N SER A 638 41.54 -6.86 1.50
CA SER A 638 40.97 -6.72 2.86
C SER A 638 39.74 -7.60 3.11
N VAL A 639 39.21 -8.29 2.08
CA VAL A 639 37.92 -9.00 2.19
C VAL A 639 37.94 -10.20 3.16
N THR A 640 39.11 -10.79 3.38
CA THR A 640 39.29 -11.87 4.35
C THR A 640 39.25 -11.40 5.80
N ASP A 641 39.32 -10.07 6.03
CA ASP A 641 39.05 -9.45 7.33
C ASP A 641 37.55 -9.17 7.45
N ASN A 642 36.76 -10.17 7.79
CA ASN A 642 35.31 -10.12 7.99
C ASN A 642 34.55 -9.42 6.87
N TYR A 643 34.79 -9.81 5.62
CA TYR A 643 34.12 -9.26 4.41
C TYR A 643 34.35 -7.76 4.17
N LYS A 644 35.34 -7.12 4.76
CA LYS A 644 35.68 -5.71 4.56
C LYS A 644 36.01 -5.42 3.09
N GLY A 645 35.27 -4.48 2.48
CA GLY A 645 35.39 -4.14 1.06
C GLY A 645 34.52 -4.97 0.12
N LEU A 646 33.73 -5.92 0.66
CA LEU A 646 32.80 -6.73 -0.15
C LEU A 646 31.77 -5.83 -0.86
N GLU A 647 31.33 -4.73 -0.23
CA GLU A 647 30.41 -3.72 -0.80
C GLU A 647 30.98 -3.02 -2.04
N ILE A 648 32.30 -2.96 -2.17
CA ILE A 648 32.98 -2.45 -3.36
C ILE A 648 33.07 -3.55 -4.43
N LEU A 649 33.48 -4.76 -4.03
CA LEU A 649 33.67 -5.89 -4.93
C LEU A 649 32.38 -6.29 -5.66
N LEU A 650 31.25 -6.32 -4.96
CA LEU A 650 29.97 -6.74 -5.53
C LEU A 650 29.33 -5.69 -6.46
N THR A 651 29.91 -4.49 -6.58
CA THR A 651 29.49 -3.53 -7.62
C THR A 651 29.88 -3.98 -9.03
N ASP A 652 30.89 -4.89 -9.14
CA ASP A 652 31.36 -5.50 -10.40
C ASP A 652 31.57 -6.99 -10.19
N PRO A 653 30.52 -7.83 -10.26
CA PRO A 653 30.57 -9.25 -9.97
C PRO A 653 31.60 -10.04 -10.81
N GLU A 654 31.73 -9.71 -12.09
CA GLU A 654 32.67 -10.40 -12.98
C GLU A 654 34.12 -10.20 -12.53
N ARG A 655 34.46 -8.98 -12.20
CA ARG A 655 35.76 -8.62 -11.70
C ARG A 655 36.01 -9.14 -10.29
N CYS A 656 34.98 -9.14 -9.43
CA CYS A 656 35.03 -9.76 -8.12
C CYS A 656 35.40 -11.25 -8.25
N ILE A 657 34.74 -12.01 -9.14
CA ILE A 657 35.03 -13.43 -9.41
C ILE A 657 36.50 -13.61 -9.85
N GLN A 658 37.00 -12.80 -10.77
CA GLN A 658 38.39 -12.88 -11.23
C GLN A 658 39.39 -12.68 -10.09
N LEU A 659 39.20 -11.64 -9.27
CA LEU A 659 40.08 -11.29 -8.16
C LEU A 659 40.01 -12.33 -7.05
N ALA A 660 38.83 -12.75 -6.65
CA ALA A 660 38.62 -13.76 -5.61
C ALA A 660 39.14 -15.14 -6.02
N SER A 661 38.97 -15.55 -7.29
CA SER A 661 39.52 -16.80 -7.82
C SER A 661 41.06 -16.82 -7.85
N LYS A 662 41.68 -15.67 -8.07
CA LYS A 662 43.14 -15.55 -7.99
C LYS A 662 43.63 -15.63 -6.52
N GLN A 663 42.94 -14.93 -5.62
CA GLN A 663 43.36 -14.86 -4.22
C GLN A 663 43.18 -16.18 -3.48
N ILE A 664 42.08 -16.92 -3.70
CA ILE A 664 41.82 -18.21 -3.03
C ILE A 664 42.89 -19.28 -3.39
N ALA A 665 43.48 -19.19 -4.58
CA ALA A 665 44.53 -20.09 -5.00
C ALA A 665 45.83 -19.93 -4.17
N GLY A 666 46.07 -18.76 -3.59
CA GLY A 666 47.21 -18.48 -2.70
C GLY A 666 46.87 -18.45 -1.23
N ALA A 667 45.60 -18.60 -0.84
CA ALA A 667 45.18 -18.53 0.55
C ALA A 667 45.58 -19.80 1.31
N THR A 668 46.31 -19.62 2.42
CA THR A 668 46.80 -20.74 3.29
C THR A 668 45.94 -20.94 4.53
N MET A 669 45.33 -19.86 5.03
CA MET A 669 44.50 -19.96 6.23
C MET A 669 43.10 -20.50 5.88
N PRO A 670 42.56 -21.45 6.67
CA PRO A 670 41.27 -22.06 6.43
C PRO A 670 40.12 -21.02 6.36
N GLU A 671 40.11 -20.06 7.28
CA GLU A 671 39.08 -19.03 7.35
C GLU A 671 39.09 -18.11 6.12
N GLU A 672 40.27 -17.69 5.62
CA GLU A 672 40.40 -16.93 4.38
C GLU A 672 39.80 -17.66 3.18
N ARG A 673 40.08 -18.98 3.10
CA ARG A 673 39.53 -19.84 2.05
C ARG A 673 38.00 -19.93 2.13
N VAL A 674 37.45 -20.03 3.34
CA VAL A 674 35.98 -20.06 3.54
C VAL A 674 35.32 -18.74 3.09
N ILE A 675 35.87 -17.59 3.48
CA ILE A 675 35.35 -16.28 3.08
C ILE A 675 35.38 -16.13 1.56
N LEU A 676 36.53 -16.43 0.92
CA LEU A 676 36.63 -16.30 -0.55
C LEU A 676 35.75 -17.30 -1.28
N ALA A 677 35.63 -18.53 -0.78
CA ALA A 677 34.71 -19.54 -1.32
C ALA A 677 33.24 -19.12 -1.16
N SER A 678 32.87 -18.49 -0.04
CA SER A 678 31.52 -17.97 0.16
C SER A 678 31.13 -16.91 -0.89
N ILE A 679 32.08 -15.99 -1.16
CA ILE A 679 31.91 -14.95 -2.20
C ILE A 679 31.77 -15.59 -3.58
N LEU A 680 32.63 -16.54 -3.91
CA LEU A 680 32.59 -17.20 -5.22
C LEU A 680 31.34 -18.07 -5.38
N CYS A 681 30.97 -18.83 -4.37
CA CYS A 681 29.77 -19.68 -4.41
C CYS A 681 28.48 -18.87 -4.49
N ILE A 682 28.34 -17.77 -3.74
CA ILE A 682 27.11 -16.94 -3.82
C ILE A 682 26.98 -16.26 -5.20
N LEU A 683 28.10 -16.06 -5.89
CA LEU A 683 28.16 -15.59 -7.29
C LEU A 683 28.11 -16.74 -8.31
N GLY A 684 27.77 -17.96 -7.90
CA GLY A 684 27.51 -19.10 -8.80
C GLY A 684 28.75 -19.87 -9.23
N GLN A 685 29.89 -19.71 -8.56
CA GLN A 685 31.14 -20.40 -8.90
C GLN A 685 31.26 -21.75 -8.15
N GLY A 686 30.67 -22.83 -8.71
CA GLY A 686 30.59 -24.16 -8.09
C GLY A 686 31.93 -24.85 -7.78
N LYS A 687 32.99 -24.52 -8.50
CA LYS A 687 34.36 -25.11 -8.27
C LYS A 687 34.82 -25.01 -6.82
N HIS A 688 34.32 -24.04 -6.06
CA HIS A 688 34.74 -23.76 -4.69
C HIS A 688 33.77 -24.30 -3.63
N ALA A 689 32.69 -24.96 -4.03
CA ALA A 689 31.69 -25.57 -3.18
C ALA A 689 32.25 -26.58 -2.16
N PRO A 690 33.24 -27.45 -2.49
CA PRO A 690 33.82 -28.41 -1.52
C PRO A 690 34.45 -27.73 -0.30
N VAL A 691 34.99 -26.50 -0.44
CA VAL A 691 35.56 -25.74 0.70
C VAL A 691 34.47 -25.38 1.70
N LEU A 692 33.32 -24.90 1.21
CA LEU A 692 32.20 -24.58 2.08
C LEU A 692 31.55 -25.84 2.68
N ALA A 693 31.41 -26.92 1.90
CA ALA A 693 30.86 -28.17 2.40
C ALA A 693 31.69 -28.73 3.57
N GLU A 694 33.03 -28.65 3.51
CA GLU A 694 33.91 -29.06 4.60
C GLU A 694 33.72 -28.13 5.82
N ALA A 695 33.67 -26.81 5.62
CA ALA A 695 33.44 -25.87 6.71
C ALA A 695 32.10 -26.13 7.41
N ILE A 696 31.02 -26.40 6.64
CA ILE A 696 29.69 -26.71 7.17
C ILE A 696 29.71 -28.03 7.99
N ARG A 697 30.44 -29.07 7.55
CA ARG A 697 30.57 -30.33 8.30
C ARG A 697 31.18 -30.17 9.69
N GLN A 698 32.09 -29.19 9.87
CA GLN A 698 32.70 -28.90 11.18
C GLN A 698 31.74 -28.37 12.23
N TYR A 699 30.59 -27.76 11.82
CA TYR A 699 29.53 -27.41 12.76
C TYR A 699 28.84 -28.68 13.28
N LYS A 700 28.93 -28.96 14.57
CA LYS A 700 28.20 -30.08 15.18
C LYS A 700 26.71 -29.79 15.23
N ASP A 701 26.34 -28.60 15.71
CA ASP A 701 24.97 -28.13 15.89
C ASP A 701 24.75 -26.85 15.11
N TRP A 702 23.49 -26.43 15.01
CA TRP A 702 23.15 -25.14 14.46
C TRP A 702 23.60 -24.02 15.40
N ASP A 703 24.11 -22.94 14.86
CA ASP A 703 24.34 -21.69 15.58
C ASP A 703 23.01 -20.91 15.78
N GLU A 704 23.04 -19.84 16.59
CA GLU A 704 21.85 -19.04 16.84
C GLU A 704 21.35 -18.39 15.55
N GLY A 705 20.14 -18.76 15.17
CA GLY A 705 19.46 -18.22 13.97
C GLY A 705 18.64 -16.99 14.26
N TRP A 706 17.66 -16.76 13.41
CA TRP A 706 16.77 -15.63 13.48
C TRP A 706 15.31 -16.08 13.44
N HIS A 707 14.60 -15.77 14.51
CA HIS A 707 13.15 -15.74 14.56
C HIS A 707 12.73 -14.29 14.47
N TYR A 708 11.94 -13.91 13.49
CA TYR A 708 11.36 -12.60 13.52
C TYR A 708 10.22 -12.56 14.54
N THR A 709 10.56 -12.26 15.79
CA THR A 709 9.62 -12.15 16.90
C THR A 709 9.54 -10.70 17.36
N GLY A 710 8.43 -10.01 16.98
CA GLY A 710 8.22 -8.60 17.35
C GLY A 710 9.23 -7.63 16.74
N MET A 711 9.37 -6.45 17.33
CA MET A 711 10.12 -5.31 16.78
C MET A 711 11.61 -5.28 17.16
N GLY A 712 12.13 -6.28 17.81
CA GLY A 712 13.49 -6.26 18.41
C GLY A 712 14.61 -6.85 17.55
N GLN A 713 14.30 -7.54 16.45
CA GLN A 713 15.29 -8.27 15.65
C GLN A 713 15.57 -7.58 14.31
N PHE A 714 16.33 -6.49 14.35
CA PHE A 714 16.77 -5.77 13.16
C PHE A 714 18.22 -6.19 12.80
N GLY A 715 18.48 -6.33 11.50
CA GLY A 715 19.82 -6.43 10.92
C GLY A 715 20.39 -7.84 10.82
N MET A 716 20.29 -8.68 11.83
CA MET A 716 20.81 -10.05 11.78
C MET A 716 19.71 -11.02 11.35
N CYS A 717 19.58 -11.21 10.05
CA CYS A 717 18.55 -12.09 9.48
C CYS A 717 19.00 -13.51 9.17
N LEU A 718 20.28 -13.82 9.37
CA LEU A 718 20.89 -15.12 9.13
C LEU A 718 22.00 -15.37 10.13
N SER A 719 22.15 -16.63 10.53
CA SER A 719 23.36 -17.09 11.23
C SER A 719 24.51 -17.28 10.25
N ARG A 720 25.72 -17.51 10.78
CA ARG A 720 26.86 -17.81 9.91
C ARG A 720 26.65 -19.11 9.14
N LEU A 721 26.12 -20.16 9.79
CA LEU A 721 25.83 -21.43 9.14
C LEU A 721 24.75 -21.27 8.06
N ASP A 722 23.68 -20.46 8.32
CA ASP A 722 22.67 -20.11 7.33
C ASP A 722 23.29 -19.45 6.08
N ALA A 723 24.21 -18.51 6.29
CA ALA A 723 24.89 -17.81 5.19
C ALA A 723 25.76 -18.77 4.36
N LEU A 724 26.51 -19.66 5.01
CA LEU A 724 27.33 -20.67 4.34
C LEU A 724 26.49 -21.65 3.53
N ILE A 725 25.36 -22.14 4.09
CA ILE A 725 24.45 -23.06 3.42
C ILE A 725 23.81 -22.36 2.21
N THR A 726 23.38 -21.11 2.37
CA THR A 726 22.80 -20.32 1.26
C THR A 726 23.81 -20.10 0.14
N ALA A 727 25.05 -19.73 0.48
CA ALA A 727 26.12 -19.58 -0.50
C ALA A 727 26.45 -20.90 -1.21
N LEU A 728 26.52 -22.01 -0.45
CA LEU A 728 26.77 -23.35 -0.97
C LEU A 728 25.68 -23.77 -1.97
N GLY A 729 24.40 -23.49 -1.68
CA GLY A 729 23.28 -23.75 -2.61
C GLY A 729 23.41 -22.97 -3.92
N ASN A 730 23.82 -21.69 -3.85
CA ASN A 730 24.01 -20.85 -5.05
C ASN A 730 25.15 -21.34 -5.95
N ALA A 731 26.07 -22.14 -5.44
CA ALA A 731 27.09 -22.83 -6.24
C ALA A 731 26.49 -23.81 -7.27
N ARG A 732 25.26 -24.30 -7.04
CA ARG A 732 24.52 -25.26 -7.87
C ARG A 732 25.23 -26.56 -8.15
N ASP A 733 26.11 -26.95 -7.25
CA ASP A 733 26.89 -28.23 -7.33
C ASP A 733 26.12 -29.33 -6.60
N THR A 734 25.65 -30.32 -7.34
CA THR A 734 24.87 -31.43 -6.77
C THR A 734 25.72 -32.33 -5.82
N SER A 735 27.04 -32.35 -5.98
CA SER A 735 27.94 -33.17 -5.15
C SER A 735 27.95 -32.74 -3.66
N VAL A 736 27.57 -31.48 -3.36
CA VAL A 736 27.56 -30.97 -1.98
C VAL A 736 26.18 -31.07 -1.33
N LEU A 737 25.15 -31.48 -2.07
CA LEU A 737 23.79 -31.65 -1.54
C LEU A 737 23.72 -32.53 -0.29
N PRO A 738 24.44 -33.67 -0.16
CA PRO A 738 24.42 -34.50 1.05
C PRO A 738 24.78 -33.70 2.32
N THR A 739 25.73 -32.79 2.24
CA THR A 739 26.12 -31.92 3.39
C THR A 739 24.97 -31.01 3.86
N ILE A 740 24.19 -30.46 2.90
CA ILE A 740 23.02 -29.65 3.20
C ILE A 740 21.93 -30.51 3.85
N LEU A 741 21.66 -31.68 3.28
CA LEU A 741 20.62 -32.59 3.76
C LEU A 741 20.92 -33.16 5.15
N GLU A 742 22.18 -33.38 5.49
CA GLU A 742 22.59 -33.80 6.85
C GLU A 742 22.23 -32.71 7.88
N LYS A 743 22.41 -31.42 7.53
CA LYS A 743 21.99 -30.32 8.40
C LYS A 743 20.47 -30.22 8.48
N ALA A 744 19.78 -30.36 7.35
CA ALA A 744 18.33 -30.34 7.28
C ALA A 744 17.64 -31.36 8.20
N LYS A 745 18.21 -32.60 8.27
CA LYS A 745 17.68 -33.67 9.11
C LYS A 745 17.74 -33.39 10.62
N LYS A 746 18.53 -32.42 11.06
CA LYS A 746 18.67 -32.02 12.46
C LYS A 746 17.70 -30.93 12.89
N LEU A 747 16.88 -30.38 11.94
CA LEU A 747 15.96 -29.30 12.25
C LEU A 747 14.63 -29.86 12.78
N GLU A 748 14.20 -29.28 13.88
CA GLU A 748 12.91 -29.53 14.52
C GLU A 748 11.95 -28.37 14.21
N PRO A 749 10.63 -28.54 14.31
CA PRO A 749 9.63 -27.50 13.97
C PRO A 749 9.82 -26.19 14.72
N GLU A 750 10.34 -26.22 15.92
CA GLU A 750 10.58 -25.09 16.82
C GLU A 750 11.81 -24.27 16.45
N ASP A 751 12.75 -24.84 15.67
CA ASP A 751 13.99 -24.18 15.29
C ASP A 751 13.77 -22.89 14.51
N TYR A 752 14.82 -22.09 14.40
CA TYR A 752 14.77 -20.77 13.79
C TYR A 752 14.30 -20.77 12.34
N LEU A 753 13.43 -19.83 11.99
CA LEU A 753 12.93 -19.64 10.62
C LEU A 753 14.07 -19.48 9.61
N SER A 754 15.17 -18.83 9.99
CA SER A 754 16.32 -18.61 9.10
C SER A 754 16.97 -19.91 8.65
N HIS A 755 17.02 -20.94 9.51
CA HIS A 755 17.58 -22.25 9.18
C HIS A 755 16.74 -22.95 8.10
N PHE A 756 15.40 -22.96 8.27
CA PHE A 756 14.48 -23.50 7.26
C PHE A 756 14.63 -22.76 5.93
N ARG A 757 14.77 -21.44 6.00
CA ARG A 757 14.96 -20.60 4.81
C ARG A 757 16.27 -20.92 4.10
N ALA A 758 17.39 -21.06 4.83
CA ALA A 758 18.69 -21.40 4.26
C ALA A 758 18.66 -22.76 3.56
N ILE A 759 18.11 -23.81 4.21
CA ILE A 759 17.96 -25.15 3.63
C ILE A 759 17.13 -25.11 2.35
N THR A 760 15.96 -24.46 2.39
CA THR A 760 15.06 -24.42 1.23
C THR A 760 15.65 -23.63 0.09
N MET A 761 16.27 -22.48 0.33
CA MET A 761 16.96 -21.70 -0.70
C MET A 761 18.11 -22.50 -1.35
N ALA A 762 18.89 -23.23 -0.55
CA ALA A 762 20.00 -24.00 -1.06
C ALA A 762 19.54 -25.21 -1.89
N THR A 763 18.55 -25.96 -1.42
CA THR A 763 18.00 -27.11 -2.15
C THR A 763 17.31 -26.71 -3.45
N GLU A 764 16.59 -25.59 -3.46
CA GLU A 764 15.97 -25.02 -4.67
C GLU A 764 17.01 -24.60 -5.71
N ALA A 765 18.07 -23.94 -5.28
CA ALA A 765 19.12 -23.46 -6.17
C ALA A 765 19.86 -24.62 -6.85
N ILE A 766 20.06 -25.73 -6.13
CA ILE A 766 20.64 -26.98 -6.67
C ILE A 766 19.62 -27.71 -7.54
N GLY A 767 18.35 -27.79 -7.15
CA GLY A 767 17.25 -28.35 -7.95
C GLY A 767 17.28 -29.87 -8.11
N SER A 768 17.93 -30.63 -7.22
CA SER A 768 18.08 -32.09 -7.31
C SER A 768 16.91 -32.82 -6.66
N ARG A 769 16.43 -33.89 -7.34
CA ARG A 769 15.40 -34.82 -6.79
C ARG A 769 15.85 -35.56 -5.54
N GLU A 770 17.15 -35.68 -5.28
CA GLU A 770 17.68 -36.30 -4.06
C GLU A 770 17.33 -35.53 -2.77
N ALA A 771 16.93 -34.25 -2.89
CA ALA A 771 16.42 -33.47 -1.77
C ALA A 771 14.98 -33.82 -1.35
N VAL A 772 14.19 -34.41 -2.26
CA VAL A 772 12.77 -34.67 -2.08
C VAL A 772 12.45 -35.48 -0.80
N PRO A 773 13.09 -36.58 -0.47
CA PRO A 773 12.75 -37.36 0.73
C PRO A 773 12.93 -36.56 2.03
N VAL A 774 13.99 -35.75 2.11
CA VAL A 774 14.28 -34.93 3.31
C VAL A 774 13.29 -33.76 3.41
N LEU A 775 13.06 -33.03 2.32
CA LEU A 775 12.11 -31.92 2.28
C LEU A 775 10.68 -32.39 2.60
N LEU A 776 10.29 -33.59 2.10
CA LEU A 776 8.99 -34.17 2.40
C LEU A 776 8.88 -34.54 3.89
N ALA A 777 9.92 -35.17 4.46
CA ALA A 777 9.95 -35.50 5.88
C ALA A 777 9.81 -34.24 6.74
N MET A 778 10.58 -33.18 6.46
CA MET A 778 10.46 -31.88 7.15
C MET A 778 9.06 -31.27 7.01
N LEU A 779 8.50 -31.25 5.80
CA LEU A 779 7.17 -30.67 5.56
C LEU A 779 6.05 -31.48 6.25
N THR A 780 6.21 -32.80 6.40
CA THR A 780 5.18 -33.67 7.01
C THR A 780 5.37 -33.84 8.52
N THR A 781 6.41 -33.29 9.11
CA THR A 781 6.58 -33.26 10.57
C THR A 781 5.40 -32.54 11.23
N PRO A 782 4.83 -33.11 12.32
CA PRO A 782 3.73 -32.48 13.04
C PRO A 782 4.07 -31.04 13.47
N GLY A 783 3.12 -30.13 13.27
CA GLY A 783 3.30 -28.71 13.59
C GLY A 783 3.84 -27.84 12.44
N VAL A 784 4.36 -28.42 11.36
CA VAL A 784 4.89 -27.65 10.21
C VAL A 784 3.81 -27.30 9.18
N ARG A 785 2.76 -28.13 9.04
CA ARG A 785 1.69 -27.93 8.04
C ARG A 785 0.41 -27.37 8.63
N GLY A 786 -0.40 -26.76 7.76
CA GLY A 786 -1.75 -26.34 8.09
C GLY A 786 -1.90 -24.87 8.49
N HIS A 787 -0.95 -24.03 8.11
CA HIS A 787 -0.91 -22.60 8.51
C HIS A 787 -1.46 -21.62 7.46
N SER A 788 -1.98 -22.11 6.33
CA SER A 788 -2.70 -21.29 5.36
C SER A 788 -4.07 -20.88 5.91
N ILE A 789 -4.47 -19.63 5.68
CA ILE A 789 -5.77 -19.06 6.11
C ILE A 789 -6.66 -18.93 4.88
N LEU A 790 -7.74 -19.70 4.82
CA LEU A 790 -8.64 -19.76 3.65
C LEU A 790 -9.93 -18.96 3.83
N SER A 791 -10.30 -18.62 5.07
CA SER A 791 -11.55 -17.93 5.36
C SER A 791 -11.37 -16.88 6.44
N PHE A 792 -12.28 -15.90 6.48
CA PHE A 792 -12.30 -14.91 7.58
C PHE A 792 -12.63 -15.55 8.93
N ALA A 793 -13.34 -16.68 8.95
CA ALA A 793 -13.57 -17.43 10.19
C ALA A 793 -12.24 -18.00 10.72
N GLU A 794 -11.42 -18.63 9.86
CA GLU A 794 -10.08 -19.10 10.22
C GLU A 794 -9.17 -17.93 10.64
N ALA A 795 -9.21 -16.79 9.91
CA ALA A 795 -8.46 -15.60 10.27
C ALA A 795 -8.80 -15.10 11.68
N ARG A 796 -10.08 -15.17 12.06
CA ARG A 796 -10.54 -14.80 13.39
C ARG A 796 -10.10 -15.80 14.46
N SER A 797 -10.21 -17.09 14.22
CA SER A 797 -9.82 -18.12 15.20
C SER A 797 -8.31 -18.20 15.42
N ASN A 798 -7.52 -17.84 14.41
CA ASN A 798 -6.05 -17.84 14.48
C ASN A 798 -5.47 -16.51 15.02
N ALA A 799 -6.29 -15.57 15.46
CA ALA A 799 -5.83 -14.31 16.02
C ALA A 799 -5.42 -14.48 17.49
N VAL A 800 -4.13 -14.52 17.75
CA VAL A 800 -3.57 -14.55 19.11
C VAL A 800 -3.70 -13.17 19.77
N PRO A 801 -4.12 -13.04 21.04
CA PRO A 801 -4.31 -11.73 21.68
C PRO A 801 -3.05 -10.87 21.82
N ASP A 802 -1.87 -11.48 21.93
CA ASP A 802 -0.61 -10.73 22.01
C ASP A 802 -0.28 -10.01 20.70
N LEU A 803 -0.09 -8.68 20.78
CA LEU A 803 0.25 -7.83 19.63
C LEU A 803 1.66 -8.05 19.08
N ASN A 804 2.53 -8.67 19.85
CA ASN A 804 3.90 -8.98 19.44
C ASN A 804 4.06 -10.43 18.98
N ASP A 805 3.02 -11.25 19.07
CA ASP A 805 3.07 -12.63 18.60
C ASP A 805 3.10 -12.70 17.07
N THR A 806 4.17 -13.26 16.57
CA THR A 806 4.41 -13.47 15.14
C THR A 806 4.39 -14.95 14.75
N SER A 807 4.00 -15.84 15.67
CA SER A 807 4.07 -17.30 15.47
C SER A 807 3.33 -17.77 14.23
N THR A 808 2.07 -17.34 14.06
CA THR A 808 1.22 -17.71 12.91
C THR A 808 1.88 -17.38 11.57
N ARG A 809 2.48 -16.19 11.44
CA ARG A 809 3.14 -15.79 10.19
C ARG A 809 4.42 -16.58 9.97
N ASN A 810 5.20 -16.87 11.01
CA ASN A 810 6.48 -17.60 10.91
C ASN A 810 6.27 -19.08 10.56
N LEU A 811 5.26 -19.72 11.16
CA LEU A 811 4.88 -21.10 10.83
C LEU A 811 4.40 -21.21 9.38
N ALA A 812 3.55 -20.28 8.92
CA ALA A 812 3.12 -20.24 7.53
C ALA A 812 4.30 -20.06 6.55
N LEU A 813 5.32 -19.26 6.91
CA LEU A 813 6.52 -19.12 6.09
C LEU A 813 7.34 -20.41 6.02
N LYS A 814 7.52 -21.11 7.15
CA LYS A 814 8.23 -22.41 7.16
C LYS A 814 7.56 -23.42 6.24
N GLU A 815 6.21 -23.59 6.38
CA GLU A 815 5.43 -24.45 5.52
C GLU A 815 5.57 -24.07 4.03
N LEU A 816 5.42 -22.79 3.71
CA LEU A 816 5.46 -22.31 2.33
C LEU A 816 6.85 -22.46 1.68
N HIS A 817 7.92 -22.17 2.42
CA HIS A 817 9.29 -22.39 1.95
C HIS A 817 9.57 -23.87 1.66
N LEU A 818 9.18 -24.78 2.57
CA LEU A 818 9.36 -26.22 2.38
C LEU A 818 8.52 -26.75 1.20
N ALA A 819 7.25 -26.34 1.11
CA ALA A 819 6.38 -26.74 0.00
C ALA A 819 6.91 -26.31 -1.36
N ARG A 820 7.44 -25.09 -1.43
CA ARG A 820 8.09 -24.58 -2.64
C ARG A 820 9.32 -25.38 -3.01
N ALA A 821 10.24 -25.59 -2.06
CA ALA A 821 11.48 -26.33 -2.32
C ALA A 821 11.15 -27.76 -2.78
N LEU A 822 10.21 -28.43 -2.10
CA LEU A 822 9.75 -29.76 -2.48
C LEU A 822 9.20 -29.76 -3.92
N TYR A 823 8.31 -28.81 -4.25
CA TYR A 823 7.72 -28.70 -5.58
C TYR A 823 8.77 -28.46 -6.67
N LEU A 824 9.72 -27.56 -6.45
CA LEU A 824 10.76 -27.21 -7.43
C LEU A 824 11.83 -28.33 -7.59
N CYS A 825 12.13 -29.09 -6.54
CA CYS A 825 13.03 -30.25 -6.60
C CYS A 825 12.40 -31.50 -7.23
N GLY A 826 11.12 -31.50 -7.56
CA GLY A 826 10.47 -32.59 -8.30
C GLY A 826 9.22 -33.17 -7.67
N ASP A 827 8.89 -32.71 -6.46
CA ASP A 827 7.72 -33.09 -5.66
C ASP A 827 7.63 -34.62 -5.41
N GLN A 828 6.75 -35.03 -4.53
CA GLN A 828 6.35 -36.41 -4.31
C GLN A 828 4.87 -36.46 -3.99
N ASP A 829 4.10 -37.25 -4.72
CA ASP A 829 2.65 -37.43 -4.58
C ASP A 829 1.85 -36.12 -4.67
N GLY A 830 2.47 -35.09 -5.28
CA GLY A 830 1.90 -33.75 -5.41
C GLY A 830 1.68 -33.04 -4.07
N ILE A 831 2.46 -33.36 -3.03
CA ILE A 831 2.28 -32.78 -1.68
C ILE A 831 2.70 -31.31 -1.67
N GLY A 832 3.84 -30.97 -2.27
CA GLY A 832 4.28 -29.58 -2.41
C GLY A 832 3.27 -28.75 -3.20
N GLU A 833 2.79 -29.30 -4.33
CA GLU A 833 1.75 -28.64 -5.16
C GLU A 833 0.45 -28.42 -4.37
N LYS A 834 -0.04 -29.42 -3.64
CA LYS A 834 -1.27 -29.29 -2.83
C LYS A 834 -1.17 -28.18 -1.79
N VAL A 835 -0.02 -28.05 -1.12
CA VAL A 835 0.22 -26.96 -0.15
C VAL A 835 0.26 -25.61 -0.87
N LEU A 836 1.00 -25.49 -1.98
CA LEU A 836 1.06 -24.25 -2.77
C LEU A 836 -0.31 -23.82 -3.28
N ARG A 837 -1.14 -24.75 -3.80
CA ARG A 837 -2.52 -24.44 -4.23
C ARG A 837 -3.36 -23.91 -3.08
N ARG A 838 -3.21 -24.48 -1.89
CA ARG A 838 -3.90 -24.03 -0.70
C ARG A 838 -3.52 -22.59 -0.34
N TYR A 839 -2.23 -22.25 -0.42
CA TYR A 839 -1.78 -20.86 -0.22
C TYR A 839 -2.23 -19.92 -1.35
N ALA A 840 -2.24 -20.39 -2.60
CA ALA A 840 -2.71 -19.60 -3.76
C ALA A 840 -4.18 -19.15 -3.62
N ASP A 841 -5.01 -19.98 -2.98
CA ASP A 841 -6.40 -19.65 -2.64
C ASP A 841 -6.55 -18.92 -1.28
N GLY A 842 -5.50 -18.90 -0.48
CA GLY A 842 -5.51 -18.34 0.86
C GLY A 842 -5.66 -16.81 0.92
N LEU A 843 -6.07 -16.28 2.08
CA LEU A 843 -6.27 -14.85 2.30
C LEU A 843 -4.97 -14.07 2.55
N GLN A 844 -3.83 -14.76 2.78
CA GLN A 844 -2.53 -14.15 3.02
C GLN A 844 -1.90 -13.71 1.69
N GLY A 845 -2.06 -12.44 1.31
CA GLY A 845 -1.82 -11.92 -0.04
C GLY A 845 -0.43 -12.17 -0.61
N HIS A 846 0.64 -11.86 0.16
CA HIS A 846 2.01 -12.15 -0.28
C HIS A 846 2.24 -13.64 -0.53
N TYR A 847 1.71 -14.51 0.33
CA TYR A 847 1.87 -15.97 0.20
C TYR A 847 1.09 -16.50 -1.00
N ALA A 848 -0.14 -15.99 -1.19
CA ALA A 848 -0.96 -16.38 -2.32
C ALA A 848 -0.35 -15.97 -3.66
N ARG A 849 0.14 -14.73 -3.77
CA ARG A 849 0.86 -14.26 -4.96
C ARG A 849 2.08 -15.13 -5.25
N TYR A 850 2.88 -15.37 -4.24
CA TYR A 850 4.10 -16.17 -4.34
C TYR A 850 3.81 -17.60 -4.78
N ALA A 851 2.85 -18.28 -4.13
CA ALA A 851 2.45 -19.63 -4.48
C ALA A 851 1.91 -19.72 -5.91
N GLN A 852 1.06 -18.75 -6.32
CA GLN A 852 0.50 -18.69 -7.67
C GLN A 852 1.58 -18.54 -8.74
N GLU A 853 2.57 -17.66 -8.52
CA GLU A 853 3.66 -17.45 -9.49
C GLU A 853 4.54 -18.71 -9.63
N ILE A 854 4.75 -19.46 -8.55
CA ILE A 854 5.50 -20.73 -8.59
C ILE A 854 4.72 -21.79 -9.35
N LEU A 855 3.42 -21.94 -9.06
CA LEU A 855 2.56 -22.87 -9.79
C LEU A 855 2.49 -22.58 -11.30
N ASN A 856 2.55 -21.31 -11.68
CA ASN A 856 2.54 -20.89 -13.09
C ASN A 856 3.92 -20.99 -13.77
N SER A 857 5.00 -21.30 -13.04
CA SER A 857 6.36 -21.35 -13.57
C SER A 857 6.79 -22.71 -14.13
N LYS A 858 5.94 -23.72 -14.01
CA LYS A 858 6.12 -25.09 -14.57
C LYS A 858 5.17 -25.34 -15.76
#